data_050469a259a33b219af882ab7a55aabc
#
_entry.id   050469a259a33b219af882ab7a55aabc
#
_cell.length_a   1.000
_cell.length_b   1.000
_cell.length_c   1.000
_cell.angle_alpha   90.00
_cell.angle_beta   90.00
_cell.angle_gamma   90.00
#
_symmetry.space_group_name_H-M   'P 1'
#
loop_
_entity.id
_entity.type
_entity.pdbx_description
1 polymer ?
#
loop_
_entity_poly.entity_id
_entity_poly.type
_entity_poly.pdbx_seq_one_letter_code
_entity_poly.pdbx_strand_id
1 'polypeptide(L)'
;MHNIRYRSPLKDGLGWAILLLALALRWPFPSPEWSHVDERALVLYPLGFWSGDFNPHFFNYPTFTFYIASALYYVYFLFFSTQSLEYFVAYRYFVDPIDLLAIARTANTLVSAATVAVCMAVGRRLYGRTGGYLAGVVLAVIPLHARFAHLAITDVAAGFFTALAVLYGVKIVQERRRSDRVLAGVCAGLAAASKYPAGLALVPVLVACLLSRPWREIATRSSLAVLAAPVIAAGLSFVVASPYVLLDWSAFRESFAAMAGEHLLSTSHAGDDPAWWYWLRHNFRYGLGWAGLPVLAVSLLWPTVGRRREEWVVVVGAVVFVLLLFLASSVFMRYAQPLAPLLAILLARSGVLFTSRRGLLAVYLFLVLAEPLYSTARQRSLLGGEDTRAQAQEWLEARVPQGQRYLQVPNRGGRIPMLRSDQIMVRMQPFINSYGIEQMEDSFRLLAEGPELPSLSVDWTLDNYLQRAGQGKPNGEFLVCLYRHPLAQMTHLDSLNWAQVEGQVEWLVGFNTGGATDAAFDQVDWHFVPIGDFALIERSGPDIHIGRLPWYGQEKTATARSFFSAYSLLLAGNKAVKEERWGEAVAAYKAFVDTPYPLNEYFTVKYLYQMFIGTGQSLAALGDSEGAEKAWLRAAKMILSSADPYFHLGLMFADHKDYNRSAEYYIKAAELEPDDVIILFNLGVVLLELGRLQECIAVLERAAVLAPGVDTLLKLTIAYGRNGQLAQARAAFARARALGPQHPQVAAIARAMAQQR
;
A
#
# COMPACT_ATOMS: atom_id res chain seq x y z
N MET A 1 -29.37 -41.01 -3.16
CA MET A 1 -29.27 -40.03 -4.28
C MET A 1 -30.55 -39.20 -4.30
N HIS A 2 -30.57 -38.04 -3.65
CA HIS A 2 -31.72 -37.13 -3.71
C HIS A 2 -31.54 -36.27 -4.96
N ASN A 3 -32.45 -36.43 -5.91
CA ASN A 3 -32.64 -35.56 -7.06
C ASN A 3 -33.00 -34.15 -6.54
N ILE A 4 -32.00 -33.29 -6.35
CA ILE A 4 -32.22 -31.85 -6.13
C ILE A 4 -32.69 -31.29 -7.48
N ARG A 5 -34.03 -31.23 -7.67
CA ARG A 5 -34.62 -30.49 -8.81
C ARG A 5 -34.17 -29.05 -8.68
N TYR A 6 -33.27 -28.64 -9.56
CA TYR A 6 -32.89 -27.24 -9.75
C TYR A 6 -34.13 -26.44 -10.20
N ARG A 7 -34.85 -25.83 -9.25
CA ARG A 7 -35.78 -24.76 -9.63
C ARG A 7 -34.95 -23.59 -10.16
N SER A 8 -35.39 -23.05 -11.30
CA SER A 8 -34.79 -21.86 -11.92
C SER A 8 -34.50 -20.79 -10.84
N PRO A 9 -33.28 -20.19 -10.82
CA PRO A 9 -32.97 -19.06 -9.91
C PRO A 9 -33.99 -17.94 -9.98
N LEU A 10 -34.64 -17.73 -11.11
CA LEU A 10 -35.68 -16.72 -11.33
C LEU A 10 -36.91 -16.84 -10.42
N LYS A 11 -37.18 -18.02 -9.81
CA LYS A 11 -38.28 -18.25 -8.86
C LYS A 11 -37.85 -18.17 -7.39
N ASP A 12 -36.67 -17.66 -7.11
CA ASP A 12 -36.10 -17.56 -5.78
C ASP A 12 -36.14 -16.12 -5.24
N GLY A 13 -37.34 -15.72 -4.76
CA GLY A 13 -37.55 -14.32 -4.27
C GLY A 13 -36.57 -13.87 -3.19
N LEU A 14 -36.19 -14.76 -2.26
CA LEU A 14 -35.21 -14.41 -1.22
C LEU A 14 -33.80 -14.25 -1.81
N GLY A 15 -33.42 -15.10 -2.78
CA GLY A 15 -32.16 -14.94 -3.50
C GLY A 15 -32.08 -13.60 -4.23
N TRP A 16 -33.16 -13.17 -4.90
CA TRP A 16 -33.24 -11.86 -5.51
C TRP A 16 -33.20 -10.71 -4.51
N ALA A 17 -33.86 -10.84 -3.35
CA ALA A 17 -33.80 -9.83 -2.31
C ALA A 17 -32.36 -9.63 -1.77
N ILE A 18 -31.58 -10.72 -1.63
CA ILE A 18 -30.17 -10.65 -1.22
C ILE A 18 -29.33 -9.95 -2.29
N LEU A 19 -29.55 -10.24 -3.59
CA LEU A 19 -28.86 -9.58 -4.68
C LEU A 19 -29.20 -8.10 -4.80
N LEU A 20 -30.48 -7.74 -4.61
CA LEU A 20 -30.92 -6.34 -4.56
C LEU A 20 -30.31 -5.60 -3.37
N LEU A 21 -30.24 -6.23 -2.20
CA LEU A 21 -29.52 -5.68 -1.04
C LEU A 21 -28.05 -5.47 -1.36
N ALA A 22 -27.41 -6.45 -1.98
CA ALA A 22 -26.00 -6.35 -2.40
C ALA A 22 -25.79 -5.19 -3.37
N LEU A 23 -26.63 -5.03 -4.38
CA LEU A 23 -26.60 -3.90 -5.30
C LEU A 23 -26.86 -2.58 -4.58
N ALA A 24 -27.88 -2.53 -3.72
CA ALA A 24 -28.23 -1.33 -2.96
C ALA A 24 -27.08 -0.83 -2.08
N LEU A 25 -26.33 -1.72 -1.44
CA LEU A 25 -25.17 -1.37 -0.60
C LEU A 25 -23.91 -1.03 -1.41
N ARG A 26 -23.85 -1.36 -2.70
CA ARG A 26 -22.66 -1.22 -3.56
C ARG A 26 -22.85 -0.21 -4.67
N TRP A 27 -24.07 0.26 -4.90
CA TRP A 27 -24.35 1.16 -6.02
C TRP A 27 -23.44 2.38 -5.97
N PRO A 28 -22.68 2.67 -7.04
CA PRO A 28 -21.77 3.78 -7.02
C PRO A 28 -22.50 5.11 -6.92
N PHE A 29 -21.88 6.07 -6.29
CA PHE A 29 -22.33 7.45 -6.30
C PHE A 29 -21.66 8.21 -7.43
N PRO A 30 -22.28 9.20 -8.00
CA PRO A 30 -21.65 10.15 -8.89
C PRO A 30 -20.71 11.03 -8.06
N SER A 31 -19.57 10.49 -7.66
CA SER A 31 -18.48 11.30 -7.15
C SER A 31 -17.60 11.66 -8.32
N PRO A 32 -17.40 12.95 -8.61
CA PRO A 32 -16.56 13.39 -9.73
C PRO A 32 -15.09 13.07 -9.53
N GLU A 33 -14.72 12.58 -8.36
CA GLU A 33 -13.35 12.49 -7.92
C GLU A 33 -12.84 11.08 -7.79
N TRP A 34 -11.54 10.92 -7.98
CA TRP A 34 -10.84 9.68 -7.68
C TRP A 34 -11.00 9.34 -6.19
N SER A 35 -11.78 8.34 -5.86
CA SER A 35 -11.92 7.85 -4.48
C SER A 35 -10.78 6.93 -4.07
N HIS A 36 -10.01 6.45 -5.05
CA HIS A 36 -8.84 5.60 -4.83
C HIS A 36 -7.79 5.83 -5.93
N VAL A 37 -6.51 5.81 -5.54
CA VAL A 37 -5.40 6.03 -6.48
C VAL A 37 -5.37 5.03 -7.66
N ASP A 38 -5.79 3.79 -7.42
CA ASP A 38 -5.79 2.73 -8.44
C ASP A 38 -6.89 2.93 -9.49
N GLU A 39 -7.93 3.75 -9.22
CA GLU A 39 -8.99 4.03 -10.18
C GLU A 39 -8.45 4.72 -11.43
N ARG A 40 -7.46 5.60 -11.25
CA ARG A 40 -6.80 6.28 -12.37
C ARG A 40 -6.23 5.28 -13.38
N ALA A 41 -5.58 4.23 -12.90
CA ALA A 41 -5.02 3.22 -13.79
C ALA A 41 -6.10 2.50 -14.60
N LEU A 42 -7.21 2.06 -13.97
CA LEU A 42 -8.28 1.35 -14.67
C LEU A 42 -9.11 2.25 -15.59
N VAL A 43 -9.10 3.56 -15.38
CA VAL A 43 -9.86 4.51 -16.22
C VAL A 43 -9.01 5.07 -17.37
N LEU A 44 -7.77 5.44 -17.11
CA LEU A 44 -6.98 6.17 -18.11
C LEU A 44 -6.15 5.27 -19.03
N TYR A 45 -5.47 4.22 -18.52
CA TYR A 45 -4.68 3.32 -19.37
C TYR A 45 -5.48 2.66 -20.51
N PRO A 46 -6.76 2.26 -20.29
CA PRO A 46 -7.58 1.71 -21.36
C PRO A 46 -7.77 2.60 -22.58
N LEU A 47 -7.71 3.91 -22.42
CA LEU A 47 -7.82 4.86 -23.54
C LEU A 47 -6.61 4.79 -24.48
N GLY A 48 -5.43 4.43 -23.96
CA GLY A 48 -4.21 4.31 -24.78
C GLY A 48 -4.30 3.24 -25.86
N PHE A 49 -5.09 2.19 -25.65
CA PHE A 49 -5.27 1.12 -26.65
C PHE A 49 -5.92 1.61 -27.95
N TRP A 50 -6.58 2.76 -27.92
CA TRP A 50 -7.25 3.33 -29.08
C TRP A 50 -6.27 4.03 -30.05
N SER A 51 -5.02 4.20 -29.66
CA SER A 51 -3.93 4.58 -30.56
C SER A 51 -3.50 3.45 -31.52
N GLY A 52 -4.01 2.23 -31.31
CA GLY A 52 -3.61 1.02 -32.03
C GLY A 52 -2.51 0.22 -31.33
N ASP A 53 -1.94 0.74 -30.24
CA ASP A 53 -1.01 -0.01 -29.37
C ASP A 53 -1.80 -0.63 -28.22
N PHE A 54 -1.87 -1.97 -28.22
CA PHE A 54 -2.53 -2.74 -27.15
C PHE A 54 -1.60 -3.09 -26.01
N ASN A 55 -0.33 -2.67 -26.05
CA ASN A 55 0.59 -2.79 -24.91
C ASN A 55 0.23 -1.72 -23.87
N PRO A 56 -0.06 -2.08 -22.59
CA PRO A 56 -0.35 -1.10 -21.58
C PRO A 56 0.88 -0.29 -21.13
N HIS A 57 2.10 -0.76 -21.46
CA HIS A 57 3.38 -0.24 -20.92
C HIS A 57 3.40 -0.08 -19.40
N PHE A 58 2.46 -0.74 -18.73
CA PHE A 58 2.26 -0.68 -17.29
C PHE A 58 1.88 -2.06 -16.74
N PHE A 59 2.80 -2.71 -16.06
CA PHE A 59 2.65 -4.09 -15.59
C PHE A 59 2.48 -4.24 -14.06
N ASN A 60 2.20 -3.17 -13.34
CA ASN A 60 1.82 -3.25 -11.93
C ASN A 60 0.48 -4.00 -11.74
N TYR A 61 -0.36 -4.01 -12.78
CA TYR A 61 -1.57 -4.82 -12.88
C TYR A 61 -1.58 -5.61 -14.19
N PRO A 62 -2.18 -6.83 -14.20
CA PRO A 62 -2.44 -7.55 -15.44
C PRO A 62 -3.43 -6.80 -16.32
N THR A 63 -3.33 -6.98 -17.63
CA THR A 63 -4.05 -6.19 -18.65
C THR A 63 -5.53 -6.55 -18.86
N PHE A 64 -5.99 -7.69 -18.39
CA PHE A 64 -7.35 -8.18 -18.65
C PHE A 64 -8.44 -7.16 -18.32
N THR A 65 -8.39 -6.58 -17.13
CA THR A 65 -9.40 -5.60 -16.69
C THR A 65 -9.33 -4.30 -17.50
N PHE A 66 -8.14 -3.92 -17.99
CA PHE A 66 -7.97 -2.77 -18.86
C PHE A 66 -8.62 -2.99 -20.23
N TYR A 67 -8.48 -4.18 -20.81
CA TYR A 67 -9.16 -4.49 -22.08
C TYR A 67 -10.68 -4.49 -21.94
N ILE A 68 -11.21 -5.02 -20.84
CA ILE A 68 -12.66 -4.97 -20.57
C ILE A 68 -13.12 -3.52 -20.40
N ALA A 69 -12.39 -2.71 -19.62
CA ALA A 69 -12.71 -1.30 -19.45
C ALA A 69 -12.66 -0.54 -20.79
N SER A 70 -11.60 -0.74 -21.59
CA SER A 70 -11.46 -0.16 -22.92
C SER A 70 -12.64 -0.49 -23.82
N ALA A 71 -13.07 -1.74 -23.85
CA ALA A 71 -14.24 -2.16 -24.65
C ALA A 71 -15.53 -1.47 -24.17
N LEU A 72 -15.74 -1.36 -22.85
CA LEU A 72 -16.91 -0.67 -22.29
C LEU A 72 -16.91 0.82 -22.63
N TYR A 73 -15.74 1.48 -22.55
CA TYR A 73 -15.59 2.89 -22.91
C TYR A 73 -15.79 3.14 -24.39
N TYR A 74 -15.32 2.20 -25.25
CA TYR A 74 -15.53 2.29 -26.68
C TYR A 74 -17.00 2.15 -27.05
N VAL A 75 -17.74 1.22 -26.41
CA VAL A 75 -19.19 1.11 -26.55
C VAL A 75 -19.88 2.42 -26.13
N TYR A 76 -19.48 3.00 -25.01
CA TYR A 76 -20.00 4.29 -24.57
C TYR A 76 -19.73 5.39 -25.60
N PHE A 77 -18.49 5.48 -26.11
CA PHE A 77 -18.13 6.43 -27.17
C PHE A 77 -19.05 6.29 -28.41
N LEU A 78 -19.25 5.06 -28.88
CA LEU A 78 -20.06 4.80 -30.09
C LEU A 78 -21.53 5.23 -29.93
N PHE A 79 -22.12 5.09 -28.76
CA PHE A 79 -23.54 5.34 -28.55
C PHE A 79 -23.86 6.72 -27.96
N PHE A 80 -22.92 7.34 -27.27
CA PHE A 80 -23.19 8.55 -26.49
C PHE A 80 -22.29 9.75 -26.85
N SER A 81 -21.28 9.58 -27.74
CA SER A 81 -20.44 10.68 -28.17
C SER A 81 -20.74 11.09 -29.59
N THR A 82 -20.76 12.40 -29.83
CA THR A 82 -20.83 13.00 -31.18
C THR A 82 -19.48 13.60 -31.59
N GLN A 83 -18.46 13.48 -30.73
CA GLN A 83 -17.12 14.03 -30.94
C GLN A 83 -16.24 13.10 -31.76
N SER A 84 -15.14 13.60 -32.32
CA SER A 84 -14.12 12.72 -32.88
C SER A 84 -13.49 11.86 -31.80
N LEU A 85 -12.91 10.72 -32.18
CA LEU A 85 -12.28 9.80 -31.27
C LEU A 85 -11.14 10.48 -30.48
N GLU A 86 -10.32 11.22 -31.19
CA GLU A 86 -9.16 11.93 -30.64
C GLU A 86 -9.60 12.97 -29.61
N TYR A 87 -10.62 13.75 -29.96
CA TYR A 87 -11.16 14.75 -29.03
C TYR A 87 -11.75 14.09 -27.79
N PHE A 88 -12.50 13.01 -27.95
CA PHE A 88 -13.09 12.27 -26.83
C PHE A 88 -12.01 11.73 -25.90
N VAL A 89 -10.97 11.06 -26.42
CA VAL A 89 -9.87 10.52 -25.63
C VAL A 89 -9.17 11.63 -24.86
N ALA A 90 -8.82 12.72 -25.52
CA ALA A 90 -8.15 13.83 -24.90
C ALA A 90 -9.00 14.49 -23.80
N TYR A 91 -10.27 14.74 -24.09
CA TYR A 91 -11.18 15.32 -23.13
C TYR A 91 -11.33 14.44 -21.88
N ARG A 92 -11.51 13.12 -22.06
CA ARG A 92 -11.66 12.17 -20.97
C ARG A 92 -10.36 11.94 -20.19
N TYR A 93 -9.24 12.04 -20.84
CA TYR A 93 -7.94 11.88 -20.19
C TYR A 93 -7.54 13.12 -19.39
N PHE A 94 -7.66 14.31 -19.98
CA PHE A 94 -7.08 15.54 -19.42
C PHE A 94 -8.07 16.40 -18.65
N VAL A 95 -9.35 16.38 -19.03
CA VAL A 95 -10.35 17.31 -18.51
C VAL A 95 -11.34 16.62 -17.59
N ASP A 96 -12.07 15.63 -18.08
CA ASP A 96 -13.20 15.05 -17.35
C ASP A 96 -13.33 13.53 -17.55
N PRO A 97 -12.81 12.71 -16.66
CA PRO A 97 -12.94 11.25 -16.70
C PRO A 97 -14.24 10.72 -16.08
N ILE A 98 -15.14 11.58 -15.59
CA ILE A 98 -16.29 11.20 -14.74
C ILE A 98 -17.13 10.08 -15.35
N ASP A 99 -17.49 10.18 -16.61
CA ASP A 99 -18.35 9.17 -17.25
C ASP A 99 -17.65 7.82 -17.32
N LEU A 100 -16.35 7.80 -17.65
CA LEU A 100 -15.58 6.56 -17.71
C LEU A 100 -15.41 5.96 -16.30
N LEU A 101 -15.18 6.81 -15.32
CA LEU A 101 -15.12 6.42 -13.92
C LEU A 101 -16.45 5.82 -13.46
N ALA A 102 -17.58 6.44 -13.80
CA ALA A 102 -18.92 5.93 -13.49
C ALA A 102 -19.19 4.56 -14.16
N ILE A 103 -18.76 4.38 -15.42
CA ILE A 103 -18.87 3.10 -16.13
C ILE A 103 -18.07 2.02 -15.43
N ALA A 104 -16.79 2.28 -15.12
CA ALA A 104 -15.92 1.32 -14.44
C ALA A 104 -16.43 0.95 -13.03
N ARG A 105 -16.88 1.93 -12.25
CA ARG A 105 -17.48 1.72 -10.93
C ARG A 105 -18.77 0.90 -11.02
N THR A 106 -19.61 1.19 -12.00
CA THR A 106 -20.85 0.43 -12.23
C THR A 106 -20.55 -1.01 -12.64
N ALA A 107 -19.60 -1.23 -13.54
CA ALA A 107 -19.16 -2.55 -13.94
C ALA A 107 -18.65 -3.36 -12.72
N ASN A 108 -17.81 -2.77 -11.88
CA ASN A 108 -17.32 -3.41 -10.67
C ASN A 108 -18.44 -3.70 -9.65
N THR A 109 -19.40 -2.80 -9.52
CA THR A 109 -20.60 -3.04 -8.68
C THR A 109 -21.37 -4.27 -9.14
N LEU A 110 -21.58 -4.41 -10.44
CA LEU A 110 -22.28 -5.56 -11.01
C LEU A 110 -21.47 -6.86 -10.84
N VAL A 111 -20.16 -6.82 -11.05
CA VAL A 111 -19.26 -7.96 -10.82
C VAL A 111 -19.26 -8.37 -9.35
N SER A 112 -19.24 -7.40 -8.43
CA SER A 112 -19.31 -7.67 -6.99
C SER A 112 -20.66 -8.29 -6.59
N ALA A 113 -21.77 -7.83 -7.14
CA ALA A 113 -23.08 -8.46 -6.92
C ALA A 113 -23.15 -9.87 -7.51
N ALA A 114 -22.54 -10.10 -8.68
CA ALA A 114 -22.39 -11.42 -9.26
C ALA A 114 -21.55 -12.35 -8.36
N THR A 115 -20.54 -11.82 -7.68
CA THR A 115 -19.76 -12.58 -6.67
C THR A 115 -20.65 -13.08 -5.55
N VAL A 116 -21.62 -12.26 -5.09
CA VAL A 116 -22.62 -12.69 -4.09
C VAL A 116 -23.46 -13.85 -4.62
N ALA A 117 -23.87 -13.80 -5.89
CA ALA A 117 -24.62 -14.90 -6.52
C ALA A 117 -23.80 -16.19 -6.59
N VAL A 118 -22.51 -16.09 -6.95
CA VAL A 118 -21.58 -17.24 -6.96
C VAL A 118 -21.39 -17.80 -5.56
N CYS A 119 -21.21 -16.94 -4.56
CA CYS A 119 -21.10 -17.31 -3.15
C CYS A 119 -22.36 -18.08 -2.67
N MET A 120 -23.56 -17.58 -3.02
CA MET A 120 -24.82 -18.28 -2.79
C MET A 120 -24.84 -19.67 -3.45
N ALA A 121 -24.34 -19.79 -4.67
CA ALA A 121 -24.29 -21.06 -5.39
C ALA A 121 -23.37 -22.07 -4.71
N VAL A 122 -22.19 -21.63 -4.23
CA VAL A 122 -21.26 -22.47 -3.46
C VAL A 122 -21.90 -22.90 -2.13
N GLY A 123 -22.42 -21.95 -1.35
CA GLY A 123 -23.10 -22.23 -0.08
C GLY A 123 -24.29 -23.18 -0.25
N ARG A 124 -25.04 -23.05 -1.34
CA ARG A 124 -26.17 -23.95 -1.67
C ARG A 124 -25.71 -25.37 -1.98
N ARG A 125 -24.58 -25.53 -2.66
CA ARG A 125 -24.00 -26.84 -2.95
C ARG A 125 -23.45 -27.54 -1.72
N LEU A 126 -22.84 -26.78 -0.82
CA LEU A 126 -22.24 -27.32 0.39
C LEU A 126 -23.26 -27.57 1.51
N TYR A 127 -24.17 -26.62 1.73
CA TYR A 127 -25.02 -26.60 2.92
C TYR A 127 -26.52 -26.51 2.62
N GLY A 128 -26.92 -26.67 1.37
CA GLY A 128 -28.31 -26.58 0.95
C GLY A 128 -28.79 -25.13 0.80
N ARG A 129 -30.09 -24.96 0.60
CA ARG A 129 -30.68 -23.65 0.25
C ARG A 129 -30.42 -22.57 1.30
N THR A 130 -30.58 -22.92 2.58
CA THR A 130 -30.31 -22.01 3.70
C THR A 130 -28.86 -21.58 3.76
N GLY A 131 -27.91 -22.53 3.56
CA GLY A 131 -26.49 -22.19 3.51
C GLY A 131 -26.15 -21.25 2.36
N GLY A 132 -26.83 -21.38 1.22
CA GLY A 132 -26.70 -20.41 0.12
C GLY A 132 -27.16 -19.01 0.51
N TYR A 133 -28.31 -18.87 1.16
CA TYR A 133 -28.81 -17.57 1.60
C TYR A 133 -27.92 -16.94 2.66
N LEU A 134 -27.44 -17.73 3.63
CA LEU A 134 -26.52 -17.27 4.67
C LEU A 134 -25.20 -16.77 4.06
N ALA A 135 -24.59 -17.54 3.15
CA ALA A 135 -23.36 -17.13 2.47
C ALA A 135 -23.57 -15.83 1.67
N GLY A 136 -24.71 -15.73 0.96
CA GLY A 136 -25.04 -14.53 0.18
C GLY A 136 -25.25 -13.30 1.05
N VAL A 137 -26.06 -13.38 2.12
CA VAL A 137 -26.33 -12.21 2.96
C VAL A 137 -25.08 -11.77 3.72
N VAL A 138 -24.27 -12.70 4.21
CA VAL A 138 -22.98 -12.36 4.85
C VAL A 138 -22.10 -11.61 3.88
N LEU A 139 -21.88 -12.13 2.65
CA LEU A 139 -21.03 -11.45 1.67
C LEU A 139 -21.64 -10.11 1.21
N ALA A 140 -22.97 -10.01 1.17
CA ALA A 140 -23.65 -8.78 0.82
C ALA A 140 -23.34 -7.63 1.77
N VAL A 141 -23.18 -7.91 3.07
CA VAL A 141 -23.06 -6.86 4.09
C VAL A 141 -21.67 -6.64 4.66
N ILE A 142 -20.75 -7.62 4.55
CA ILE A 142 -19.41 -7.45 5.15
C ILE A 142 -18.58 -6.35 4.46
N PRO A 143 -18.04 -5.38 5.23
CA PRO A 143 -17.21 -4.29 4.70
C PRO A 143 -15.99 -4.80 3.92
N LEU A 144 -15.41 -5.93 4.31
CA LEU A 144 -14.26 -6.54 3.64
C LEU A 144 -14.46 -6.73 2.14
N HIS A 145 -15.69 -6.93 1.69
CA HIS A 145 -16.05 -7.07 0.27
C HIS A 145 -16.81 -5.86 -0.26
N ALA A 146 -17.77 -5.34 0.50
CA ALA A 146 -18.67 -4.29 0.02
C ALA A 146 -17.97 -2.94 -0.18
N ARG A 147 -16.99 -2.63 0.68
CA ARG A 147 -16.27 -1.34 0.68
C ARG A 147 -15.60 -1.00 -0.64
N PHE A 148 -15.09 -1.98 -1.34
CA PHE A 148 -14.31 -1.76 -2.57
C PHE A 148 -15.12 -2.00 -3.85
N ALA A 149 -16.35 -2.47 -3.71
CA ALA A 149 -17.20 -2.88 -4.83
C ALA A 149 -17.61 -1.73 -5.75
N HIS A 150 -17.69 -0.51 -5.21
CA HIS A 150 -18.05 0.69 -5.95
C HIS A 150 -16.86 1.48 -6.49
N LEU A 151 -15.63 0.97 -6.30
CA LEU A 151 -14.41 1.57 -6.83
C LEU A 151 -14.03 0.93 -8.17
N ALA A 152 -13.42 1.71 -9.04
CA ALA A 152 -12.87 1.23 -10.31
C ALA A 152 -11.48 0.60 -10.09
N ILE A 153 -11.43 -0.59 -9.49
CA ILE A 153 -10.18 -1.31 -9.17
C ILE A 153 -10.23 -2.77 -9.64
N THR A 154 -9.06 -3.34 -9.87
CA THR A 154 -8.90 -4.71 -10.42
C THR A 154 -9.25 -5.82 -9.43
N ASP A 155 -9.19 -5.53 -8.13
CA ASP A 155 -9.39 -6.48 -7.03
C ASP A 155 -10.77 -7.15 -7.04
N VAL A 156 -11.80 -6.41 -7.48
CA VAL A 156 -13.19 -6.90 -7.53
C VAL A 156 -13.33 -8.06 -8.52
N ALA A 157 -12.75 -7.91 -9.72
CA ALA A 157 -12.74 -8.96 -10.74
C ALA A 157 -11.94 -10.19 -10.26
N ALA A 158 -10.81 -9.98 -9.60
CA ALA A 158 -10.01 -11.05 -9.00
C ALA A 158 -10.82 -11.87 -7.97
N GLY A 159 -11.59 -11.20 -7.10
CA GLY A 159 -12.50 -11.84 -6.16
C GLY A 159 -13.59 -12.67 -6.83
N PHE A 160 -14.19 -12.14 -7.88
CA PHE A 160 -15.22 -12.83 -8.67
C PHE A 160 -14.71 -14.12 -9.32
N PHE A 161 -13.58 -14.04 -10.03
CA PHE A 161 -13.02 -15.22 -10.69
C PHE A 161 -12.48 -16.23 -9.69
N THR A 162 -11.96 -15.81 -8.54
CA THR A 162 -11.61 -16.71 -7.44
C THR A 162 -12.84 -17.46 -6.92
N ALA A 163 -13.96 -16.78 -6.69
CA ALA A 163 -15.20 -17.42 -6.26
C ALA A 163 -15.73 -18.43 -7.30
N LEU A 164 -15.63 -18.10 -8.60
CA LEU A 164 -15.98 -19.04 -9.68
C LEU A 164 -15.05 -20.25 -9.72
N ALA A 165 -13.73 -20.07 -9.57
CA ALA A 165 -12.78 -21.16 -9.51
C ALA A 165 -13.12 -22.14 -8.37
N VAL A 166 -13.48 -21.60 -7.20
CA VAL A 166 -13.93 -22.40 -6.05
C VAL A 166 -15.27 -23.08 -6.32
N LEU A 167 -16.23 -22.41 -6.97
CA LEU A 167 -17.49 -23.05 -7.37
C LEU A 167 -17.25 -24.27 -8.26
N TYR A 168 -16.41 -24.12 -9.29
CA TYR A 168 -16.05 -25.23 -10.15
C TYR A 168 -15.20 -26.27 -9.41
N GLY A 169 -14.33 -25.85 -8.47
CA GLY A 169 -13.60 -26.76 -7.59
C GLY A 169 -14.55 -27.66 -6.77
N VAL A 170 -15.60 -27.09 -6.18
CA VAL A 170 -16.65 -27.88 -5.48
C VAL A 170 -17.35 -28.83 -6.44
N LYS A 171 -17.67 -28.40 -7.67
CA LYS A 171 -18.28 -29.27 -8.70
C LYS A 171 -17.35 -30.40 -9.14
N ILE A 172 -16.04 -30.16 -9.24
CA ILE A 172 -15.05 -31.22 -9.54
C ILE A 172 -15.14 -32.34 -8.52
N VAL A 173 -15.24 -32.02 -7.23
CA VAL A 173 -15.33 -33.05 -6.18
C VAL A 173 -16.68 -33.79 -6.25
N GLN A 174 -17.79 -33.07 -6.49
CA GLN A 174 -19.15 -33.62 -6.52
C GLN A 174 -19.49 -34.39 -7.80
N GLU A 175 -19.13 -33.80 -8.96
CA GLU A 175 -19.63 -34.28 -10.27
C GLU A 175 -18.53 -34.92 -11.13
N ARG A 176 -17.26 -34.69 -10.84
CA ARG A 176 -16.06 -35.23 -11.50
C ARG A 176 -16.00 -35.01 -13.02
N ARG A 177 -16.67 -33.94 -13.52
CA ARG A 177 -16.71 -33.65 -14.95
C ARG A 177 -15.38 -33.04 -15.43
N ARG A 178 -14.95 -33.44 -16.65
CA ARG A 178 -13.73 -32.83 -17.27
C ARG A 178 -13.89 -31.34 -17.55
N SER A 179 -15.05 -30.93 -18.00
CA SER A 179 -15.37 -29.50 -18.26
C SER A 179 -15.20 -28.62 -17.02
N ASP A 180 -15.58 -29.12 -15.82
CA ASP A 180 -15.44 -28.34 -14.60
C ASP A 180 -13.97 -28.11 -14.23
N ARG A 181 -13.05 -29.02 -14.57
CA ARG A 181 -11.60 -28.83 -14.37
C ARG A 181 -11.04 -27.73 -15.26
N VAL A 182 -11.44 -27.75 -16.55
CA VAL A 182 -11.03 -26.72 -17.50
C VAL A 182 -11.59 -25.37 -17.08
N LEU A 183 -12.89 -25.29 -16.76
CA LEU A 183 -13.54 -24.04 -16.34
C LEU A 183 -12.95 -23.50 -15.03
N ALA A 184 -12.63 -24.37 -14.06
CA ALA A 184 -11.96 -23.97 -12.83
C ALA A 184 -10.57 -23.38 -13.11
N GLY A 185 -9.80 -24.02 -14.03
CA GLY A 185 -8.51 -23.52 -14.48
C GLY A 185 -8.64 -22.16 -15.18
N VAL A 186 -9.59 -22.04 -16.14
CA VAL A 186 -9.86 -20.77 -16.83
C VAL A 186 -10.17 -19.67 -15.82
N CYS A 187 -11.05 -19.93 -14.84
CA CYS A 187 -11.38 -18.95 -13.81
C CYS A 187 -10.16 -18.57 -12.95
N ALA A 188 -9.30 -19.54 -12.59
CA ALA A 188 -8.06 -19.25 -11.85
C ALA A 188 -7.07 -18.41 -12.68
N GLY A 189 -6.95 -18.67 -13.98
CA GLY A 189 -6.14 -17.86 -14.89
C GLY A 189 -6.69 -16.45 -15.07
N LEU A 190 -8.02 -16.29 -15.19
CA LEU A 190 -8.65 -14.96 -15.24
C LEU A 190 -8.55 -14.21 -13.90
N ALA A 191 -8.56 -14.91 -12.78
CA ALA A 191 -8.26 -14.30 -11.48
C ALA A 191 -6.84 -13.74 -11.46
N ALA A 192 -5.85 -14.52 -11.93
CA ALA A 192 -4.46 -14.07 -12.09
C ALA A 192 -4.34 -12.90 -13.07
N ALA A 193 -5.08 -12.93 -14.19
CA ALA A 193 -5.13 -11.88 -15.21
C ALA A 193 -5.86 -10.61 -14.74
N SER A 194 -6.63 -10.70 -13.65
CA SER A 194 -7.20 -9.53 -12.96
C SER A 194 -6.22 -8.95 -11.93
N LYS A 195 -5.56 -9.82 -11.17
CA LYS A 195 -4.54 -9.44 -10.18
C LYS A 195 -3.59 -10.61 -9.91
N TYR A 196 -2.28 -10.44 -10.10
CA TYR A 196 -1.29 -11.53 -10.05
C TYR A 196 -1.44 -12.47 -8.83
N PRO A 197 -1.55 -11.98 -7.58
CA PRO A 197 -1.68 -12.86 -6.41
C PRO A 197 -2.95 -13.71 -6.40
N ALA A 198 -4.00 -13.32 -7.13
CA ALA A 198 -5.24 -14.10 -7.22
C ALA A 198 -5.08 -15.40 -8.03
N GLY A 199 -3.96 -15.58 -8.73
CA GLY A 199 -3.56 -16.87 -9.33
C GLY A 199 -3.46 -18.01 -8.33
N LEU A 200 -3.28 -17.71 -7.04
CA LEU A 200 -3.38 -18.70 -5.95
C LEU A 200 -4.75 -19.41 -5.88
N ALA A 201 -5.78 -18.88 -6.54
CA ALA A 201 -7.06 -19.60 -6.74
C ALA A 201 -6.89 -20.94 -7.45
N LEU A 202 -5.77 -21.19 -8.13
CA LEU A 202 -5.45 -22.50 -8.71
C LEU A 202 -5.20 -23.56 -7.63
N VAL A 203 -4.67 -23.20 -6.45
CA VAL A 203 -4.35 -24.15 -5.38
C VAL A 203 -5.60 -24.92 -4.91
N PRO A 204 -6.72 -24.29 -4.50
CA PRO A 204 -7.93 -25.01 -4.14
C PRO A 204 -8.51 -25.82 -5.30
N VAL A 205 -8.30 -25.42 -6.57
CA VAL A 205 -8.70 -26.20 -7.74
C VAL A 205 -7.90 -27.49 -7.86
N LEU A 206 -6.57 -27.43 -7.66
CA LEU A 206 -5.71 -28.62 -7.65
C LEU A 206 -6.07 -29.57 -6.51
N VAL A 207 -6.33 -29.02 -5.32
CA VAL A 207 -6.82 -29.81 -4.18
C VAL A 207 -8.16 -30.46 -4.52
N ALA A 208 -9.08 -29.77 -5.17
CA ALA A 208 -10.35 -30.34 -5.63
C ALA A 208 -10.13 -31.53 -6.60
N CYS A 209 -9.17 -31.38 -7.52
CA CYS A 209 -8.80 -32.47 -8.42
C CYS A 209 -8.29 -33.73 -7.66
N LEU A 210 -7.45 -33.53 -6.65
CA LEU A 210 -6.96 -34.59 -5.79
C LEU A 210 -8.10 -35.24 -4.97
N LEU A 211 -8.94 -34.41 -4.35
CA LEU A 211 -10.10 -34.89 -3.56
C LEU A 211 -11.15 -35.60 -4.40
N SER A 212 -11.18 -35.39 -5.71
CA SER A 212 -12.08 -36.10 -6.63
C SER A 212 -11.65 -37.56 -6.89
N ARG A 213 -10.42 -37.96 -6.45
CA ARG A 213 -9.82 -39.27 -6.67
C ARG A 213 -9.80 -40.10 -5.39
N PRO A 214 -9.78 -41.43 -5.51
CA PRO A 214 -9.41 -42.30 -4.40
C PRO A 214 -7.95 -42.03 -3.98
N TRP A 215 -7.68 -42.06 -2.68
CA TRP A 215 -6.34 -41.74 -2.17
C TRP A 215 -5.22 -42.62 -2.74
N ARG A 216 -5.54 -43.89 -3.07
CA ARG A 216 -4.62 -44.87 -3.68
C ARG A 216 -4.21 -44.51 -5.11
N GLU A 217 -4.99 -43.72 -5.80
CA GLU A 217 -4.74 -43.31 -7.18
C GLU A 217 -4.02 -41.94 -7.30
N ILE A 218 -3.82 -41.21 -6.20
CA ILE A 218 -3.27 -39.85 -6.24
C ILE A 218 -1.88 -39.79 -6.87
N ALA A 219 -1.04 -40.81 -6.64
CA ALA A 219 0.34 -40.88 -7.18
C ALA A 219 0.43 -41.56 -8.56
N THR A 220 -0.68 -41.74 -9.28
CA THR A 220 -0.68 -42.37 -10.60
C THR A 220 -0.49 -41.39 -11.75
N ARG A 221 -0.02 -41.88 -12.92
CA ARG A 221 0.07 -41.07 -14.15
C ARG A 221 -1.28 -40.46 -14.58
N SER A 222 -2.38 -41.16 -14.28
CA SER A 222 -3.73 -40.66 -14.56
C SER A 222 -4.09 -39.41 -13.72
N SER A 223 -3.54 -39.29 -12.52
CA SER A 223 -3.70 -38.08 -11.67
C SER A 223 -2.92 -36.90 -12.19
N LEU A 224 -1.76 -37.12 -12.80
CA LEU A 224 -1.01 -36.04 -13.47
C LEU A 224 -1.83 -35.41 -14.60
N ALA A 225 -2.52 -36.21 -15.42
CA ALA A 225 -3.40 -35.67 -16.47
C ALA A 225 -4.61 -34.90 -15.90
N VAL A 226 -5.12 -35.29 -14.74
CA VAL A 226 -6.21 -34.58 -14.05
C VAL A 226 -5.75 -33.24 -13.49
N LEU A 227 -4.53 -33.16 -12.99
CA LEU A 227 -3.91 -31.89 -12.51
C LEU A 227 -3.45 -31.00 -13.65
N ALA A 228 -2.97 -31.58 -14.75
CA ALA A 228 -2.48 -30.82 -15.91
C ALA A 228 -3.58 -29.98 -16.58
N ALA A 229 -4.81 -30.52 -16.67
CA ALA A 229 -5.90 -29.83 -17.34
C ALA A 229 -6.22 -28.43 -16.78
N PRO A 230 -6.45 -28.23 -15.46
CA PRO A 230 -6.68 -26.90 -14.91
C PRO A 230 -5.42 -26.02 -14.94
N VAL A 231 -4.21 -26.57 -14.82
CA VAL A 231 -2.96 -25.80 -14.92
C VAL A 231 -2.78 -25.22 -16.32
N ILE A 232 -2.93 -26.07 -17.35
CA ILE A 232 -2.85 -25.64 -18.75
C ILE A 232 -3.94 -24.60 -19.05
N ALA A 233 -5.18 -24.87 -18.62
CA ALA A 233 -6.29 -23.95 -18.82
C ALA A 233 -6.04 -22.58 -18.12
N ALA A 234 -5.47 -22.58 -16.92
CA ALA A 234 -5.12 -21.36 -16.20
C ALA A 234 -4.00 -20.59 -16.91
N GLY A 235 -2.93 -21.27 -17.32
CA GLY A 235 -1.83 -20.64 -18.07
C GLY A 235 -2.31 -20.04 -19.39
N LEU A 236 -3.08 -20.79 -20.18
CA LEU A 236 -3.61 -20.31 -21.47
C LEU A 236 -4.55 -19.13 -21.28
N SER A 237 -5.49 -19.20 -20.34
CA SER A 237 -6.42 -18.10 -20.11
C SER A 237 -5.73 -16.85 -19.57
N PHE A 238 -4.70 -16.99 -18.73
CA PHE A 238 -3.87 -15.88 -18.26
C PHE A 238 -3.15 -15.20 -19.42
N VAL A 239 -2.46 -15.98 -20.26
CA VAL A 239 -1.70 -15.45 -21.41
C VAL A 239 -2.61 -14.79 -22.45
N VAL A 240 -3.76 -15.42 -22.76
CA VAL A 240 -4.73 -14.84 -23.71
C VAL A 240 -5.33 -13.53 -23.17
N ALA A 241 -5.59 -13.47 -21.86
CA ALA A 241 -6.15 -12.29 -21.21
C ALA A 241 -5.11 -11.19 -20.92
N SER A 242 -3.82 -11.53 -20.90
CA SER A 242 -2.72 -10.59 -20.65
C SER A 242 -1.52 -10.92 -21.54
N PRO A 243 -1.63 -10.77 -22.88
CA PRO A 243 -0.62 -11.27 -23.81
C PRO A 243 0.74 -10.57 -23.70
N TYR A 244 0.77 -9.30 -23.33
CA TYR A 244 2.00 -8.53 -23.23
C TYR A 244 2.89 -8.92 -22.04
N VAL A 245 2.40 -9.74 -21.12
CA VAL A 245 3.25 -10.41 -20.15
C VAL A 245 4.32 -11.29 -20.82
N LEU A 246 4.02 -11.83 -22.04
CA LEU A 246 4.98 -12.58 -22.83
C LEU A 246 5.57 -11.74 -23.97
N LEU A 247 4.75 -10.91 -24.65
CA LEU A 247 5.19 -10.13 -25.80
C LEU A 247 6.15 -9.01 -25.43
N ASP A 248 6.01 -8.45 -24.22
CA ASP A 248 6.92 -7.46 -23.63
C ASP A 248 7.51 -7.97 -22.30
N TRP A 249 8.18 -9.12 -22.39
CA TRP A 249 8.73 -9.82 -21.24
C TRP A 249 9.73 -9.00 -20.42
N SER A 250 10.51 -8.14 -21.08
CA SER A 250 11.52 -7.32 -20.41
C SER A 250 10.88 -6.31 -19.47
N ALA A 251 9.93 -5.51 -19.96
CA ALA A 251 9.22 -4.51 -19.18
C ALA A 251 8.35 -5.17 -18.09
N PHE A 252 7.68 -6.28 -18.42
CA PHE A 252 6.94 -7.06 -17.43
C PHE A 252 7.83 -7.53 -16.28
N ARG A 253 8.99 -8.15 -16.58
CA ARG A 253 9.89 -8.68 -15.55
C ARG A 253 10.39 -7.59 -14.63
N GLU A 254 10.77 -6.44 -15.18
CA GLU A 254 11.25 -5.29 -14.42
C GLU A 254 10.18 -4.74 -13.49
N SER A 255 9.00 -4.44 -14.02
CA SER A 255 7.86 -3.94 -13.24
C SER A 255 7.41 -4.93 -12.16
N PHE A 256 7.36 -6.22 -12.52
CA PHE A 256 6.97 -7.27 -11.56
C PHE A 256 7.99 -7.44 -10.45
N ALA A 257 9.28 -7.37 -10.75
CA ALA A 257 10.34 -7.46 -9.73
C ALA A 257 10.31 -6.25 -8.79
N ALA A 258 10.13 -5.04 -9.32
CA ALA A 258 9.97 -3.83 -8.53
C ALA A 258 8.75 -3.91 -7.59
N MET A 259 7.60 -4.30 -8.12
CA MET A 259 6.37 -4.49 -7.34
C MET A 259 6.51 -5.59 -6.27
N ALA A 260 7.13 -6.73 -6.61
CA ALA A 260 7.36 -7.80 -5.66
C ALA A 260 8.33 -7.36 -4.55
N GLY A 261 9.36 -6.59 -4.87
CA GLY A 261 10.26 -5.97 -3.91
C GLY A 261 9.51 -5.04 -2.94
N GLU A 262 8.66 -4.16 -3.47
CA GLU A 262 7.87 -3.24 -2.65
C GLU A 262 6.89 -3.97 -1.71
N HIS A 263 6.23 -5.01 -2.18
CA HIS A 263 5.18 -5.68 -1.41
C HIS A 263 5.65 -6.82 -0.50
N LEU A 264 6.83 -7.39 -0.75
CA LEU A 264 7.36 -8.53 0.02
C LEU A 264 8.58 -8.17 0.87
N LEU A 265 9.39 -7.19 0.43
CA LEU A 265 10.68 -6.88 1.03
C LEU A 265 10.77 -5.49 1.66
N SER A 266 9.80 -4.59 1.41
CA SER A 266 9.79 -3.27 2.02
C SER A 266 9.36 -3.33 3.49
N THR A 267 9.73 -2.30 4.24
CA THR A 267 9.21 -2.09 5.60
C THR A 267 7.68 -2.07 5.59
N SER A 268 7.09 -2.76 6.55
CA SER A 268 5.64 -2.95 6.64
C SER A 268 4.89 -1.62 6.67
N HIS A 269 3.84 -1.50 5.85
CA HIS A 269 2.87 -0.41 5.97
C HIS A 269 2.02 -0.51 7.25
N ALA A 270 2.27 -1.51 8.08
CA ALA A 270 1.63 -1.73 9.38
C ALA A 270 2.28 -0.92 10.52
N GLY A 271 3.31 -0.11 10.22
CA GLY A 271 4.16 0.49 11.25
C GLY A 271 4.98 -0.60 11.95
N ASP A 272 5.08 -0.54 13.27
CA ASP A 272 5.83 -1.51 14.09
C ASP A 272 5.08 -2.85 14.30
N ASP A 273 3.80 -2.93 13.91
CA ASP A 273 3.01 -4.15 14.07
C ASP A 273 3.37 -5.18 12.97
N PRO A 274 3.54 -6.48 13.31
CA PRO A 274 3.65 -7.54 12.32
C PRO A 274 2.41 -7.60 11.42
N ALA A 275 2.57 -7.86 10.11
CA ALA A 275 1.48 -7.86 9.15
C ALA A 275 0.29 -8.74 9.57
N TRP A 276 0.54 -9.96 10.09
CA TRP A 276 -0.52 -10.86 10.56
C TRP A 276 -1.33 -10.27 11.72
N TRP A 277 -0.68 -9.52 12.66
CA TRP A 277 -1.36 -8.88 13.78
C TRP A 277 -2.21 -7.70 13.31
N TYR A 278 -1.67 -6.87 12.41
CA TYR A 278 -2.41 -5.79 11.77
C TYR A 278 -3.65 -6.30 11.04
N TRP A 279 -3.52 -7.42 10.31
CA TRP A 279 -4.67 -8.06 9.65
C TRP A 279 -5.74 -8.51 10.63
N LEU A 280 -5.38 -9.12 11.74
CA LEU A 280 -6.34 -9.54 12.76
C LEU A 280 -6.98 -8.35 13.48
N ARG A 281 -6.17 -7.40 13.94
CA ARG A 281 -6.59 -6.28 14.78
C ARG A 281 -7.40 -5.24 13.99
N HIS A 282 -7.05 -5.00 12.72
CA HIS A 282 -7.65 -3.97 11.90
C HIS A 282 -8.47 -4.54 10.75
N ASN A 283 -7.85 -5.15 9.74
CA ASN A 283 -8.53 -5.50 8.49
C ASN A 283 -9.67 -6.51 8.66
N PHE A 284 -9.43 -7.59 9.38
CA PHE A 284 -10.49 -8.58 9.65
C PHE A 284 -11.48 -8.10 10.71
N ARG A 285 -11.00 -7.41 11.74
CA ARG A 285 -11.86 -6.83 12.77
C ARG A 285 -12.91 -5.90 12.17
N TYR A 286 -12.50 -4.95 11.35
CA TYR A 286 -13.42 -4.00 10.71
C TYR A 286 -14.08 -4.56 9.45
N GLY A 287 -13.46 -5.51 8.79
CA GLY A 287 -13.99 -6.15 7.60
C GLY A 287 -15.09 -7.18 7.85
N LEU A 288 -15.07 -7.85 9.01
CA LEU A 288 -16.01 -8.92 9.39
C LEU A 288 -16.89 -8.55 10.60
N GLY A 289 -16.59 -7.46 11.30
CA GLY A 289 -17.21 -7.08 12.56
C GLY A 289 -16.66 -7.84 13.78
N TRP A 290 -17.02 -7.40 14.99
CA TRP A 290 -16.56 -7.96 16.27
C TRP A 290 -16.82 -9.46 16.40
N ALA A 291 -17.97 -9.92 15.99
CA ALA A 291 -18.35 -11.32 16.09
C ALA A 291 -17.79 -12.18 14.94
N GLY A 292 -17.36 -11.57 13.83
CA GLY A 292 -16.95 -12.30 12.63
C GLY A 292 -15.77 -13.23 12.87
N LEU A 293 -14.70 -12.74 13.52
CA LEU A 293 -13.51 -13.57 13.82
C LEU A 293 -13.79 -14.70 14.81
N PRO A 294 -14.43 -14.48 15.99
CA PRO A 294 -14.78 -15.57 16.89
C PRO A 294 -15.68 -16.63 16.24
N VAL A 295 -16.70 -16.20 15.48
CA VAL A 295 -17.60 -17.12 14.78
C VAL A 295 -16.86 -17.90 13.69
N LEU A 296 -15.94 -17.26 12.97
CA LEU A 296 -15.09 -17.92 11.98
C LEU A 296 -14.18 -18.97 12.65
N ALA A 297 -13.54 -18.62 13.77
CA ALA A 297 -12.73 -19.55 14.55
C ALA A 297 -13.56 -20.77 15.00
N VAL A 298 -14.75 -20.54 15.55
CA VAL A 298 -15.68 -21.62 15.88
C VAL A 298 -16.04 -22.46 14.65
N SER A 299 -16.28 -21.82 13.50
CA SER A 299 -16.59 -22.54 12.25
C SER A 299 -15.45 -23.44 11.77
N LEU A 300 -14.21 -23.01 11.99
CA LEU A 300 -13.02 -23.76 11.59
C LEU A 300 -12.67 -24.87 12.60
N LEU A 301 -12.75 -24.57 13.90
CA LEU A 301 -12.31 -25.43 14.99
C LEU A 301 -13.40 -26.45 15.41
N TRP A 302 -14.68 -26.18 15.13
CA TRP A 302 -15.75 -27.09 15.52
C TRP A 302 -15.50 -28.47 14.89
N PRO A 303 -15.30 -29.53 15.72
CA PRO A 303 -15.06 -30.86 15.21
C PRO A 303 -16.27 -31.28 14.42
N THR A 304 -16.11 -31.34 13.16
CA THR A 304 -17.20 -31.63 12.27
C THR A 304 -17.32 -33.09 12.14
N VAL A 305 -18.21 -33.65 12.92
CA VAL A 305 -18.86 -34.89 12.53
C VAL A 305 -19.32 -34.70 11.08
N GLY A 306 -18.51 -35.23 10.12
CA GLY A 306 -18.83 -35.19 8.71
C GLY A 306 -18.49 -33.96 7.91
N ARG A 307 -17.31 -33.32 8.11
CA ARG A 307 -16.85 -32.33 7.11
C ARG A 307 -16.77 -32.99 5.75
N ARG A 308 -17.57 -32.50 4.80
CA ARG A 308 -17.63 -33.09 3.44
C ARG A 308 -16.31 -32.80 2.72
N ARG A 309 -15.86 -33.70 1.84
CA ARG A 309 -14.60 -33.53 1.11
C ARG A 309 -14.53 -32.21 0.33
N GLU A 310 -15.65 -31.81 -0.25
CA GLU A 310 -15.75 -30.56 -1.03
C GLU A 310 -15.59 -29.29 -0.21
N GLU A 311 -15.80 -29.31 1.11
CA GLU A 311 -15.57 -28.17 2.00
C GLU A 311 -14.08 -27.81 2.08
N TRP A 312 -13.20 -28.80 1.93
CA TRP A 312 -11.76 -28.57 1.94
C TRP A 312 -11.29 -27.66 0.80
N VAL A 313 -12.02 -27.60 -0.31
CA VAL A 313 -11.74 -26.64 -1.39
C VAL A 313 -11.82 -25.20 -0.88
N VAL A 314 -12.87 -24.89 -0.10
CA VAL A 314 -13.05 -23.55 0.49
C VAL A 314 -12.03 -23.29 1.60
N VAL A 315 -11.80 -24.28 2.48
CA VAL A 315 -10.86 -24.13 3.61
C VAL A 315 -9.44 -23.91 3.12
N VAL A 316 -8.97 -24.73 2.17
CA VAL A 316 -7.61 -24.57 1.61
C VAL A 316 -7.49 -23.26 0.88
N GLY A 317 -8.50 -22.86 0.10
CA GLY A 317 -8.50 -21.55 -0.55
C GLY A 317 -8.38 -20.41 0.46
N ALA A 318 -9.17 -20.44 1.56
CA ALA A 318 -9.10 -19.44 2.60
C ALA A 318 -7.73 -19.40 3.30
N VAL A 319 -7.18 -20.57 3.65
CA VAL A 319 -5.86 -20.68 4.29
C VAL A 319 -4.76 -20.10 3.40
N VAL A 320 -4.75 -20.45 2.10
CA VAL A 320 -3.74 -19.96 1.15
C VAL A 320 -3.76 -18.45 1.04
N PHE A 321 -4.94 -17.84 0.92
CA PHE A 321 -5.03 -16.37 0.86
C PHE A 321 -4.72 -15.70 2.20
N VAL A 322 -5.10 -16.29 3.34
CA VAL A 322 -4.71 -15.77 4.67
C VAL A 322 -3.19 -15.80 4.84
N LEU A 323 -2.53 -16.90 4.46
CA LEU A 323 -1.08 -17.01 4.51
C LEU A 323 -0.41 -15.95 3.62
N LEU A 324 -0.91 -15.75 2.40
CA LEU A 324 -0.41 -14.69 1.52
C LEU A 324 -0.49 -13.31 2.21
N LEU A 325 -1.65 -12.98 2.79
CA LEU A 325 -1.87 -11.69 3.45
C LEU A 325 -1.01 -11.51 4.69
N PHE A 326 -0.72 -12.58 5.43
CA PHE A 326 0.12 -12.53 6.62
C PHE A 326 1.61 -12.42 6.31
N LEU A 327 2.03 -12.89 5.12
CA LEU A 327 3.43 -12.83 4.67
C LEU A 327 3.74 -11.54 3.90
N ALA A 328 2.72 -10.84 3.38
CA ALA A 328 2.93 -9.61 2.63
C ALA A 328 3.18 -8.42 3.57
N SER A 329 4.17 -7.59 3.25
CA SER A 329 4.44 -6.34 3.96
C SER A 329 3.34 -5.30 3.78
N SER A 330 2.60 -5.36 2.66
CA SER A 330 1.50 -4.45 2.35
C SER A 330 0.18 -4.96 2.93
N VAL A 331 -0.42 -4.20 3.85
CA VAL A 331 -1.60 -4.59 4.63
C VAL A 331 -2.91 -3.91 4.18
N PHE A 332 -3.05 -3.64 2.89
CA PHE A 332 -4.27 -3.01 2.35
C PHE A 332 -5.48 -3.96 2.36
N MET A 333 -6.57 -3.53 2.98
CA MET A 333 -7.79 -4.34 3.13
C MET A 333 -8.34 -4.86 1.78
N ARG A 334 -8.16 -4.13 0.66
CA ARG A 334 -8.60 -4.56 -0.68
C ARG A 334 -7.97 -5.88 -1.14
N TYR A 335 -6.78 -6.22 -0.65
CA TYR A 335 -6.11 -7.48 -1.01
C TYR A 335 -6.85 -8.72 -0.52
N ALA A 336 -7.80 -8.56 0.41
CA ALA A 336 -8.68 -9.62 0.86
C ALA A 336 -9.89 -9.88 -0.07
N GLN A 337 -10.03 -9.18 -1.20
CA GLN A 337 -11.17 -9.40 -2.12
C GLN A 337 -11.32 -10.87 -2.58
N PRO A 338 -10.22 -11.59 -2.95
CA PRO A 338 -10.33 -13.01 -3.28
C PRO A 338 -10.70 -13.92 -2.08
N LEU A 339 -10.36 -13.50 -0.87
CA LEU A 339 -10.61 -14.22 0.37
C LEU A 339 -12.06 -14.03 0.88
N ALA A 340 -12.64 -12.85 0.70
CA ALA A 340 -13.92 -12.48 1.30
C ALA A 340 -15.08 -13.46 0.99
N PRO A 341 -15.27 -13.96 -0.26
CA PRO A 341 -16.29 -14.95 -0.57
C PRO A 341 -16.09 -16.27 0.21
N LEU A 342 -14.84 -16.70 0.41
CA LEU A 342 -14.50 -17.91 1.12
C LEU A 342 -14.84 -17.81 2.61
N LEU A 343 -14.53 -16.65 3.22
CA LEU A 343 -14.89 -16.37 4.62
C LEU A 343 -16.41 -16.32 4.81
N ALA A 344 -17.14 -15.72 3.87
CA ALA A 344 -18.61 -15.69 3.94
C ALA A 344 -19.22 -17.09 3.88
N ILE A 345 -18.69 -18.01 3.06
CA ILE A 345 -19.11 -19.40 2.99
C ILE A 345 -18.80 -20.14 4.30
N LEU A 346 -17.62 -19.90 4.89
CA LEU A 346 -17.24 -20.51 6.18
C LEU A 346 -18.08 -19.95 7.33
N LEU A 347 -18.40 -18.68 7.34
CA LEU A 347 -19.35 -18.09 8.30
C LEU A 347 -20.73 -18.71 8.14
N ALA A 348 -21.24 -18.84 6.92
CA ALA A 348 -22.54 -19.46 6.66
C ALA A 348 -22.65 -20.88 7.21
N ARG A 349 -21.56 -21.65 7.22
CA ARG A 349 -21.51 -22.99 7.79
C ARG A 349 -21.94 -23.01 9.26
N SER A 350 -21.43 -22.08 10.08
CA SER A 350 -21.81 -21.95 11.49
C SER A 350 -23.31 -21.65 11.64
N GLY A 351 -23.84 -20.76 10.80
CA GLY A 351 -25.27 -20.41 10.82
C GLY A 351 -26.19 -21.60 10.50
N VAL A 352 -25.75 -22.50 9.62
CA VAL A 352 -26.51 -23.71 9.28
C VAL A 352 -26.68 -24.62 10.48
N LEU A 353 -25.75 -24.66 11.43
CA LEU A 353 -25.84 -25.46 12.66
C LEU A 353 -27.04 -25.00 13.56
N PHE A 354 -27.43 -23.76 13.43
CA PHE A 354 -28.51 -23.17 14.25
C PHE A 354 -29.87 -23.15 13.56
N THR A 355 -29.99 -23.67 12.35
CA THR A 355 -31.25 -23.61 11.56
C THR A 355 -32.43 -24.35 12.20
N SER A 356 -32.16 -25.35 13.03
CA SER A 356 -33.19 -26.07 13.80
C SER A 356 -33.69 -25.30 15.04
N ARG A 357 -32.96 -24.25 15.47
CA ARG A 357 -33.26 -23.46 16.67
C ARG A 357 -33.36 -21.99 16.29
N ARG A 358 -34.58 -21.53 15.95
CA ARG A 358 -34.86 -20.18 15.42
C ARG A 358 -34.27 -19.04 16.28
N GLY A 359 -34.32 -19.17 17.61
CA GLY A 359 -33.74 -18.17 18.52
C GLY A 359 -32.21 -18.06 18.39
N LEU A 360 -31.52 -19.20 18.33
CA LEU A 360 -30.07 -19.22 18.17
C LEU A 360 -29.66 -18.71 16.78
N LEU A 361 -30.41 -19.03 15.74
CA LEU A 361 -30.20 -18.50 14.41
C LEU A 361 -30.36 -16.99 14.37
N ALA A 362 -31.38 -16.44 15.06
CA ALA A 362 -31.59 -14.99 15.15
C ALA A 362 -30.41 -14.30 15.87
N VAL A 363 -29.95 -14.86 16.99
CA VAL A 363 -28.75 -14.34 17.70
C VAL A 363 -27.51 -14.41 16.81
N TYR A 364 -27.30 -15.54 16.12
CA TYR A 364 -26.20 -15.68 15.18
C TYR A 364 -26.24 -14.60 14.08
N LEU A 365 -27.41 -14.42 13.43
CA LEU A 365 -27.60 -13.42 12.39
C LEU A 365 -27.36 -11.99 12.92
N PHE A 366 -27.86 -11.70 14.10
CA PHE A 366 -27.61 -10.40 14.73
C PHE A 366 -26.12 -10.15 14.94
N LEU A 367 -25.42 -11.11 15.54
CA LEU A 367 -23.98 -10.99 15.84
C LEU A 367 -23.12 -10.85 14.57
N VAL A 368 -23.46 -11.59 13.49
CA VAL A 368 -22.63 -11.62 12.26
C VAL A 368 -23.00 -10.50 11.30
N LEU A 369 -24.23 -9.99 11.32
CA LEU A 369 -24.71 -9.04 10.30
C LEU A 369 -24.91 -7.62 10.80
N ALA A 370 -25.22 -7.38 12.09
CA ALA A 370 -25.67 -6.07 12.56
C ALA A 370 -24.58 -5.00 12.40
N GLU A 371 -23.37 -5.25 12.92
CA GLU A 371 -22.28 -4.30 12.82
C GLU A 371 -21.77 -4.17 11.36
N PRO A 372 -21.52 -5.26 10.60
CA PRO A 372 -21.14 -5.14 9.20
C PRO A 372 -22.16 -4.38 8.34
N LEU A 373 -23.45 -4.63 8.53
CA LEU A 373 -24.51 -3.92 7.81
C LEU A 373 -24.50 -2.42 8.15
N TYR A 374 -24.42 -2.09 9.45
CA TYR A 374 -24.32 -0.71 9.90
C TYR A 374 -23.08 -0.02 9.29
N SER A 375 -21.91 -0.66 9.38
CA SER A 375 -20.66 -0.10 8.86
C SER A 375 -20.73 0.11 7.34
N THR A 376 -21.25 -0.86 6.59
CA THR A 376 -21.39 -0.75 5.14
C THR A 376 -22.43 0.30 4.73
N ALA A 377 -23.56 0.36 5.43
CA ALA A 377 -24.59 1.36 5.17
C ALA A 377 -24.12 2.78 5.52
N ARG A 378 -23.39 2.93 6.64
CA ARG A 378 -22.79 4.22 7.02
C ARG A 378 -21.75 4.67 6.00
N GLN A 379 -20.84 3.78 5.57
CA GLN A 379 -19.87 4.10 4.53
C GLN A 379 -20.57 4.55 3.25
N ARG A 380 -21.65 3.86 2.85
CA ARG A 380 -22.44 4.25 1.71
C ARG A 380 -23.02 5.66 1.87
N SER A 381 -23.58 5.97 3.04
CA SER A 381 -24.13 7.30 3.34
C SER A 381 -23.07 8.39 3.23
N LEU A 382 -21.87 8.13 3.74
CA LEU A 382 -20.74 9.07 3.65
C LEU A 382 -20.30 9.30 2.21
N LEU A 383 -20.17 8.24 1.41
CA LEU A 383 -19.80 8.35 -0.01
C LEU A 383 -20.90 9.01 -0.86
N GLY A 384 -22.15 9.02 -0.40
CA GLY A 384 -23.25 9.71 -1.04
C GLY A 384 -23.35 11.19 -0.67
N GLY A 385 -22.56 11.65 0.29
CA GLY A 385 -22.42 13.05 0.62
C GLY A 385 -21.59 13.79 -0.43
N GLU A 386 -21.66 15.10 -0.38
CA GLU A 386 -20.87 15.96 -1.24
C GLU A 386 -19.38 15.75 -0.96
N ASP A 387 -18.62 15.49 -2.00
CA ASP A 387 -17.18 15.33 -1.89
C ASP A 387 -16.57 16.71 -1.64
N THR A 388 -15.78 16.78 -0.63
CA THR A 388 -15.19 18.02 -0.18
C THR A 388 -14.23 18.63 -1.22
N ARG A 389 -13.67 17.84 -2.16
CA ARG A 389 -12.93 18.37 -3.33
C ARG A 389 -13.84 19.17 -4.25
N ALA A 390 -15.11 18.78 -4.38
CA ALA A 390 -16.11 19.56 -5.09
C ALA A 390 -16.41 20.86 -4.36
N GLN A 391 -16.53 20.83 -3.03
CA GLN A 391 -16.71 22.05 -2.21
C GLN A 391 -15.50 22.97 -2.31
N ALA A 392 -14.28 22.42 -2.28
CA ALA A 392 -13.07 23.19 -2.46
C ALA A 392 -12.95 23.78 -3.86
N GLN A 393 -13.37 23.07 -4.89
CA GLN A 393 -13.43 23.59 -6.26
C GLN A 393 -14.37 24.77 -6.35
N GLU A 394 -15.58 24.64 -5.84
CA GLU A 394 -16.59 25.73 -5.83
C GLU A 394 -16.07 26.94 -5.07
N TRP A 395 -15.45 26.70 -3.91
CA TRP A 395 -14.85 27.77 -3.11
C TRP A 395 -13.74 28.52 -3.86
N LEU A 396 -12.84 27.78 -4.55
CA LEU A 396 -11.75 28.37 -5.34
C LEU A 396 -12.31 29.14 -6.55
N GLU A 397 -13.24 28.56 -7.30
CA GLU A 397 -13.86 29.19 -8.47
C GLU A 397 -14.56 30.51 -8.10
N ALA A 398 -15.10 30.60 -6.89
CA ALA A 398 -15.76 31.81 -6.40
C ALA A 398 -14.78 32.92 -5.96
N ARG A 399 -13.58 32.58 -5.53
CA ARG A 399 -12.65 33.49 -4.85
C ARG A 399 -11.34 33.73 -5.59
N VAL A 400 -10.91 32.79 -6.40
CA VAL A 400 -9.68 32.92 -7.20
C VAL A 400 -10.05 33.53 -8.55
N PRO A 401 -9.58 34.76 -8.86
CA PRO A 401 -9.85 35.40 -10.15
C PRO A 401 -9.36 34.52 -11.33
N GLN A 402 -10.10 34.57 -12.43
CA GLN A 402 -9.67 33.90 -13.68
C GLN A 402 -8.29 34.40 -14.12
N GLY A 403 -7.43 33.46 -14.46
CA GLY A 403 -6.05 33.77 -14.88
C GLY A 403 -5.04 33.81 -13.74
N GLN A 404 -5.47 33.79 -12.48
CA GLN A 404 -4.54 33.62 -11.36
C GLN A 404 -4.08 32.18 -11.22
N ARG A 405 -2.82 32.02 -10.86
CA ARG A 405 -2.20 30.70 -10.65
C ARG A 405 -2.26 30.34 -9.18
N TYR A 406 -2.56 29.10 -8.92
CA TYR A 406 -2.47 28.52 -7.59
C TYR A 406 -1.64 27.22 -7.67
N LEU A 407 -0.95 26.94 -6.58
CA LEU A 407 -0.22 25.71 -6.44
C LEU A 407 -1.09 24.69 -5.73
N GLN A 408 -1.31 23.56 -6.37
CA GLN A 408 -1.95 22.41 -5.74
C GLN A 408 -0.88 21.38 -5.39
N VAL A 409 -0.83 21.00 -4.12
CA VAL A 409 0.02 19.89 -3.65
C VAL A 409 -0.86 18.66 -3.50
N PRO A 410 -0.98 17.83 -4.54
CA PRO A 410 -1.79 16.64 -4.47
C PRO A 410 -1.12 15.62 -3.57
N ASN A 411 -1.95 14.84 -2.90
CA ASN A 411 -1.50 13.63 -2.26
C ASN A 411 -2.05 12.40 -3.00
N ARG A 412 -1.75 11.20 -2.53
CA ARG A 412 -2.32 9.96 -3.08
C ARG A 412 -3.86 9.90 -3.01
N GLY A 413 -4.50 10.81 -2.31
CA GLY A 413 -5.96 10.94 -2.19
C GLY A 413 -6.64 11.73 -3.31
N GLY A 414 -5.87 12.25 -4.27
CA GLY A 414 -6.43 12.97 -5.40
C GLY A 414 -6.09 14.46 -5.43
N ARG A 415 -6.65 15.15 -6.40
CA ARG A 415 -6.50 16.58 -6.65
C ARG A 415 -7.87 17.23 -6.83
N ILE A 416 -7.95 18.53 -6.67
CA ILE A 416 -9.14 19.31 -7.03
C ILE A 416 -9.13 19.50 -8.55
N PRO A 417 -10.18 19.12 -9.28
CA PRO A 417 -10.23 19.29 -10.72
C PRO A 417 -10.61 20.73 -11.07
N MET A 418 -9.60 21.54 -11.35
CA MET A 418 -9.81 22.97 -11.71
C MET A 418 -9.71 23.22 -13.22
N LEU A 419 -9.66 22.16 -14.03
CA LEU A 419 -9.44 22.28 -15.46
C LEU A 419 -10.73 22.32 -16.25
N ARG A 420 -11.12 23.50 -16.65
CA ARG A 420 -12.18 23.72 -17.65
C ARG A 420 -11.69 24.73 -18.67
N SER A 421 -10.87 24.31 -19.60
CA SER A 421 -10.54 25.15 -20.72
C SER A 421 -10.52 24.37 -22.02
N ASP A 422 -11.41 24.67 -22.92
CA ASP A 422 -11.42 24.15 -24.29
C ASP A 422 -10.08 24.44 -25.01
N GLN A 423 -9.38 25.48 -24.60
CA GLN A 423 -8.06 25.83 -25.14
C GLN A 423 -7.00 24.76 -24.83
N ILE A 424 -7.10 24.04 -23.71
CA ILE A 424 -6.19 22.93 -23.40
C ILE A 424 -6.38 21.82 -24.44
N MET A 425 -7.62 21.51 -24.77
CA MET A 425 -7.96 20.47 -25.75
C MET A 425 -7.40 20.77 -27.12
N VAL A 426 -7.53 22.01 -27.57
CA VAL A 426 -7.01 22.45 -28.88
C VAL A 426 -5.48 22.29 -28.93
N ARG A 427 -4.79 22.61 -27.84
CA ARG A 427 -3.32 22.49 -27.75
C ARG A 427 -2.84 21.04 -27.61
N MET A 428 -3.66 20.16 -27.01
CA MET A 428 -3.32 18.76 -26.84
C MET A 428 -3.58 17.91 -28.07
N GLN A 429 -4.45 18.36 -28.97
CA GLN A 429 -4.87 17.59 -30.15
C GLN A 429 -3.71 17.10 -31.04
N PRO A 430 -2.63 17.87 -31.29
CA PRO A 430 -1.49 17.39 -32.07
C PRO A 430 -0.73 16.23 -31.43
N PHE A 431 -0.80 16.09 -30.11
CA PHE A 431 -0.04 15.09 -29.35
C PHE A 431 -0.80 13.77 -29.22
N ILE A 432 -2.13 13.79 -29.30
CA ILE A 432 -2.97 12.61 -29.07
C ILE A 432 -2.78 11.56 -30.14
N ASN A 433 -2.61 11.97 -31.40
CA ASN A 433 -2.49 11.06 -32.54
C ASN A 433 -1.10 10.42 -32.69
N SER A 434 -0.10 10.90 -31.94
CA SER A 434 1.29 10.54 -32.18
C SER A 434 1.92 9.72 -31.04
N TYR A 435 1.26 9.61 -29.89
CA TYR A 435 1.92 9.15 -28.68
C TYR A 435 1.02 8.26 -27.81
N GLY A 436 1.65 7.30 -27.12
CA GLY A 436 1.02 6.53 -26.05
C GLY A 436 0.74 7.37 -24.80
N ILE A 437 0.08 6.77 -23.80
CA ILE A 437 -0.35 7.48 -22.59
C ILE A 437 0.80 8.13 -21.80
N GLU A 438 1.97 7.48 -21.72
CA GLU A 438 3.13 8.06 -21.04
C GLU A 438 3.59 9.34 -21.72
N GLN A 439 3.59 9.35 -23.04
CA GLN A 439 3.94 10.53 -23.83
C GLN A 439 2.87 11.62 -23.76
N MET A 440 1.59 11.25 -23.55
CA MET A 440 0.54 12.21 -23.24
C MET A 440 0.76 12.86 -21.87
N GLU A 441 1.18 12.13 -20.86
CA GLU A 441 1.52 12.69 -19.54
C GLU A 441 2.69 13.67 -19.61
N ASP A 442 3.74 13.34 -20.35
CA ASP A 442 4.89 14.23 -20.57
C ASP A 442 4.50 15.47 -21.38
N SER A 443 3.68 15.30 -22.40
CA SER A 443 3.16 16.43 -23.20
C SER A 443 2.25 17.32 -22.36
N PHE A 444 1.45 16.75 -21.47
CA PHE A 444 0.63 17.50 -20.53
C PHE A 444 1.46 18.30 -19.53
N ARG A 445 2.55 17.72 -19.02
CA ARG A 445 3.51 18.44 -18.18
C ARG A 445 4.13 19.62 -18.93
N LEU A 446 4.55 19.41 -20.18
CA LEU A 446 5.13 20.48 -21.01
C LEU A 446 4.14 21.60 -21.32
N LEU A 447 2.87 21.27 -21.53
CA LEU A 447 1.81 22.26 -21.76
C LEU A 447 1.41 23.02 -20.51
N ALA A 448 1.42 22.35 -19.36
CA ALA A 448 1.23 22.99 -18.07
C ALA A 448 2.29 24.05 -17.80
N GLU A 449 3.43 24.01 -18.50
CA GLU A 449 4.53 24.97 -18.39
C GLU A 449 4.29 26.28 -19.15
N GLY A 450 3.31 26.32 -20.05
CA GLY A 450 3.03 27.50 -20.84
C GLY A 450 2.51 28.66 -20.00
N PRO A 451 2.94 29.92 -20.29
CA PRO A 451 2.56 31.10 -19.52
C PRO A 451 1.08 31.50 -19.63
N GLU A 452 0.33 30.87 -20.50
CA GLU A 452 -1.03 31.30 -20.88
C GLU A 452 -2.16 30.41 -20.35
N LEU A 453 -1.85 29.35 -19.54
CA LEU A 453 -2.87 28.47 -19.00
C LEU A 453 -3.33 28.98 -17.63
N PRO A 454 -4.58 29.45 -17.51
CA PRO A 454 -5.12 29.80 -16.21
C PRO A 454 -5.33 28.52 -15.40
N SER A 455 -4.92 28.55 -14.14
CA SER A 455 -5.27 27.56 -13.11
C SER A 455 -5.04 26.09 -13.47
N LEU A 456 -3.89 25.73 -14.06
CA LEU A 456 -3.57 24.35 -14.31
C LEU A 456 -3.07 23.67 -13.02
N SER A 457 -3.92 22.87 -12.41
CA SER A 457 -3.49 21.94 -11.38
C SER A 457 -2.98 20.68 -12.05
N VAL A 458 -1.71 20.63 -12.37
CA VAL A 458 -1.07 19.40 -12.79
C VAL A 458 -0.62 18.65 -11.55
N ASP A 459 -0.38 17.34 -11.65
CA ASP A 459 0.31 16.53 -10.63
C ASP A 459 1.76 17.03 -10.41
N TRP A 460 1.86 18.25 -10.01
CA TRP A 460 3.11 18.86 -9.70
C TRP A 460 3.45 18.47 -8.28
N THR A 461 4.51 17.73 -8.16
CA THR A 461 5.19 17.70 -6.88
C THR A 461 5.61 19.12 -6.58
N LEU A 462 5.55 19.54 -5.34
CA LEU A 462 6.07 20.84 -4.89
C LEU A 462 7.50 21.03 -5.43
N ASP A 463 8.30 19.98 -5.59
CA ASP A 463 9.62 19.96 -6.20
C ASP A 463 9.65 20.50 -7.64
N ASN A 464 8.73 20.03 -8.50
CA ASN A 464 8.64 20.50 -9.88
C ASN A 464 8.26 21.98 -9.97
N TYR A 465 7.36 22.43 -9.10
CA TYR A 465 6.99 23.85 -9.04
C TYR A 465 8.17 24.71 -8.63
N LEU A 466 8.91 24.31 -7.61
CA LEU A 466 10.02 25.08 -7.06
C LEU A 466 11.24 25.09 -7.97
N GLN A 467 11.51 23.99 -8.65
CA GLN A 467 12.52 23.93 -9.69
C GLN A 467 12.24 24.96 -10.80
N ARG A 468 10.96 25.21 -11.10
CA ARG A 468 10.52 26.18 -12.12
C ARG A 468 10.43 27.60 -11.63
N ALA A 469 10.03 27.80 -10.39
CA ALA A 469 10.12 29.10 -9.75
C ALA A 469 11.56 29.62 -9.77
N GLY A 470 12.55 28.72 -9.54
CA GLY A 470 13.98 29.02 -9.72
C GLY A 470 14.40 29.39 -11.15
N GLN A 471 13.58 29.09 -12.16
CA GLN A 471 13.80 29.48 -13.57
C GLN A 471 13.12 30.80 -13.97
N GLY A 472 12.58 31.58 -13.01
CA GLY A 472 11.96 32.88 -13.25
C GLY A 472 10.56 32.84 -13.88
N LYS A 473 9.86 31.68 -13.77
CA LYS A 473 8.49 31.54 -14.28
C LYS A 473 7.44 32.04 -13.27
N PRO A 474 6.30 32.58 -13.74
CA PRO A 474 5.36 33.29 -12.85
C PRO A 474 4.69 32.34 -11.85
N ASN A 475 4.41 32.89 -10.69
CA ASN A 475 4.01 32.20 -9.45
C ASN A 475 2.49 32.15 -9.27
N GLY A 476 2.01 31.19 -8.51
CA GLY A 476 0.62 31.10 -8.10
C GLY A 476 0.32 31.96 -6.87
N GLU A 477 -0.88 32.49 -6.80
CA GLU A 477 -1.31 33.31 -5.66
C GLU A 477 -1.90 32.46 -4.51
N PHE A 478 -2.32 31.24 -4.81
CA PHE A 478 -2.92 30.34 -3.83
C PHE A 478 -2.25 28.97 -3.83
N LEU A 479 -2.01 28.46 -2.64
CA LEU A 479 -1.55 27.11 -2.41
C LEU A 479 -2.71 26.25 -1.90
N VAL A 480 -3.01 25.17 -2.60
CA VAL A 480 -3.95 24.17 -2.14
C VAL A 480 -3.18 22.95 -1.68
N CYS A 481 -3.21 22.68 -0.39
CA CYS A 481 -2.60 21.48 0.20
C CYS A 481 -3.67 20.45 0.47
N LEU A 482 -3.59 19.31 -0.22
CA LEU A 482 -4.40 18.14 0.11
C LEU A 482 -3.74 17.39 1.25
N TYR A 483 -4.38 17.38 2.40
CA TYR A 483 -3.80 16.85 3.62
C TYR A 483 -3.74 15.33 3.66
N ARG A 484 -2.68 14.82 4.24
CA ARG A 484 -2.46 13.40 4.44
C ARG A 484 -2.72 12.98 5.88
N HIS A 485 -3.06 11.70 6.00
CA HIS A 485 -2.97 10.95 7.23
C HIS A 485 -1.66 11.22 7.98
N PRO A 486 -1.68 11.36 9.32
CA PRO A 486 -0.49 11.64 10.14
C PRO A 486 0.69 10.67 9.95
N LEU A 487 0.42 9.44 9.49
CA LEU A 487 1.45 8.43 9.21
C LEU A 487 2.05 8.51 7.79
N ALA A 488 1.57 9.39 6.93
CA ALA A 488 2.17 9.57 5.63
C ALA A 488 3.36 10.54 5.73
N GLN A 489 4.54 10.00 5.61
CA GLN A 489 5.78 10.78 5.62
C GLN A 489 5.73 11.91 4.59
N MET A 490 6.04 13.12 5.02
CA MET A 490 6.21 14.29 4.18
C MET A 490 7.56 14.25 3.46
N THR A 491 7.79 13.18 2.69
CA THR A 491 9.07 12.93 2.02
C THR A 491 9.40 13.96 0.94
N HIS A 492 8.42 14.74 0.50
CA HIS A 492 8.63 15.68 -0.61
C HIS A 492 9.00 17.11 -0.18
N LEU A 493 8.77 17.48 1.08
CA LEU A 493 9.21 18.78 1.59
C LEU A 493 10.69 18.82 1.95
N ASP A 494 11.27 17.66 2.22
CA ASP A 494 12.68 17.54 2.61
C ASP A 494 13.66 17.78 1.45
N SER A 495 13.18 17.78 0.19
CA SER A 495 14.00 18.00 -1.01
C SER A 495 14.00 19.45 -1.52
N LEU A 496 13.26 20.35 -0.84
CA LEU A 496 13.07 21.72 -1.31
C LEU A 496 14.26 22.64 -1.01
N ASN A 497 14.73 23.33 -2.01
CA ASN A 497 15.66 24.45 -1.82
C ASN A 497 14.88 25.73 -1.47
N TRP A 498 14.55 25.89 -0.21
CA TRP A 498 13.75 26.99 0.30
C TRP A 498 14.38 28.37 0.04
N ALA A 499 15.71 28.47 -0.07
CA ALA A 499 16.37 29.70 -0.42
C ALA A 499 16.06 30.20 -1.85
N GLN A 500 15.72 29.26 -2.77
CA GLN A 500 15.27 29.61 -4.12
C GLN A 500 13.78 29.97 -4.18
N VAL A 501 13.04 29.69 -3.13
CA VAL A 501 11.59 29.93 -3.02
C VAL A 501 11.30 31.26 -2.37
N GLU A 502 12.23 31.77 -1.57
CA GLU A 502 12.11 33.04 -0.88
C GLU A 502 11.91 34.19 -1.90
N GLY A 503 10.79 34.84 -1.83
CA GLY A 503 10.40 35.92 -2.75
C GLY A 503 9.70 35.48 -4.04
N GLN A 504 9.58 34.17 -4.32
CA GLN A 504 8.97 33.69 -5.55
C GLN A 504 7.65 32.90 -5.33
N VAL A 505 7.40 32.40 -4.13
CA VAL A 505 6.17 31.72 -3.75
C VAL A 505 5.49 32.51 -2.63
N GLU A 506 4.24 32.80 -2.80
CA GLU A 506 3.56 33.65 -1.86
C GLU A 506 2.92 32.97 -0.67
N TRP A 507 2.77 31.63 -0.63
CA TRP A 507 2.34 30.92 0.60
C TRP A 507 2.63 29.43 0.61
N LEU A 508 3.10 28.97 1.76
CA LEU A 508 3.00 27.61 2.22
C LEU A 508 2.02 27.56 3.37
N VAL A 509 0.86 27.00 3.17
CA VAL A 509 -0.10 26.87 4.25
C VAL A 509 0.13 25.61 5.04
N GLY A 510 0.19 25.87 6.26
CA GLY A 510 0.50 25.06 7.38
C GLY A 510 -0.06 23.67 7.37
N PHE A 511 0.83 22.81 7.58
CA PHE A 511 0.64 21.49 8.07
C PHE A 511 0.15 21.61 9.50
N ASN A 512 -1.11 21.21 9.73
CA ASN A 512 -1.75 21.08 11.02
C ASN A 512 -1.11 21.92 12.16
N THR A 513 -1.25 23.22 12.08
CA THR A 513 -0.93 24.08 13.18
C THR A 513 -2.10 24.02 14.13
N GLY A 514 -2.08 23.10 15.08
CA GLY A 514 -3.07 22.99 16.16
C GLY A 514 -3.14 24.23 17.05
N GLY A 515 -2.91 25.42 16.51
CA GLY A 515 -2.94 26.67 17.21
C GLY A 515 -3.09 27.83 16.25
N ALA A 516 -4.24 28.50 16.34
CA ALA A 516 -4.50 29.84 15.82
C ALA A 516 -4.20 30.00 14.31
N THR A 517 -4.98 29.34 13.49
CA THR A 517 -5.24 29.89 12.16
C THR A 517 -6.04 31.16 12.34
N ASP A 518 -5.46 32.25 11.93
CA ASP A 518 -6.15 33.54 11.87
C ASP A 518 -7.47 33.38 11.10
N ALA A 519 -8.51 34.06 11.59
CA ALA A 519 -9.84 34.15 11.02
C ALA A 519 -9.92 34.65 9.56
N ALA A 520 -8.78 34.78 8.88
CA ALA A 520 -8.66 35.19 7.49
C ALA A 520 -8.71 34.04 6.48
N PHE A 521 -8.75 32.77 6.93
CA PHE A 521 -8.80 31.62 6.05
C PHE A 521 -10.09 30.86 6.27
N ASP A 522 -10.94 30.82 5.26
CA ASP A 522 -11.99 29.84 5.18
C ASP A 522 -11.33 28.47 4.98
N GLN A 523 -11.50 27.59 5.92
CA GLN A 523 -11.03 26.23 5.83
C GLN A 523 -12.12 25.36 5.25
N VAL A 524 -11.77 24.55 4.29
CA VAL A 524 -12.58 23.42 3.87
C VAL A 524 -11.97 22.18 4.50
N ASP A 525 -12.62 21.63 5.52
CA ASP A 525 -12.13 20.46 6.26
C ASP A 525 -12.59 19.16 5.62
N TRP A 526 -11.64 18.28 5.42
CA TRP A 526 -11.84 16.94 4.88
C TRP A 526 -11.21 15.89 5.76
N HIS A 527 -11.99 15.02 6.34
CA HIS A 527 -11.44 13.90 7.10
C HIS A 527 -11.17 12.69 6.22
N PHE A 528 -9.91 12.45 5.90
CA PHE A 528 -9.45 11.17 5.37
C PHE A 528 -9.19 10.23 6.55
N VAL A 529 -10.06 9.22 6.69
CA VAL A 529 -10.01 8.34 7.85
C VAL A 529 -8.95 7.27 7.69
N PRO A 530 -8.09 7.11 8.69
CA PRO A 530 -7.30 5.89 8.84
C PRO A 530 -8.22 4.67 8.91
N ILE A 531 -7.76 3.59 8.31
CA ILE A 531 -8.35 2.28 8.47
C ILE A 531 -8.34 1.98 9.97
N GLY A 532 -9.43 2.20 10.67
CA GLY A 532 -9.47 1.91 12.09
C GLY A 532 -10.53 2.62 12.90
N ASP A 533 -10.90 3.83 12.54
CA ASP A 533 -11.82 4.61 13.35
C ASP A 533 -13.01 5.15 12.55
N PHE A 534 -13.85 4.23 12.09
CA PHE A 534 -15.07 4.55 11.36
C PHE A 534 -16.10 5.37 12.17
N ALA A 535 -15.88 5.51 13.46
CA ALA A 535 -16.80 6.22 14.34
C ALA A 535 -16.72 7.74 14.20
N LEU A 536 -15.58 8.25 13.72
CA LEU A 536 -15.28 9.68 13.70
C LEU A 536 -15.41 10.33 12.31
N ILE A 537 -15.72 9.56 11.24
CA ILE A 537 -15.89 10.11 9.91
C ILE A 537 -17.24 10.80 9.76
N GLU A 538 -17.21 12.08 9.47
CA GLU A 538 -18.41 12.86 9.22
C GLU A 538 -18.61 13.20 7.74
N ARG A 539 -17.56 13.22 6.90
CA ARG A 539 -17.60 13.67 5.51
C ARG A 539 -16.85 12.75 4.55
N SER A 540 -17.11 12.87 3.26
CA SER A 540 -16.39 12.19 2.19
C SER A 540 -15.24 13.06 1.69
N GLY A 541 -14.07 12.47 1.49
CA GLY A 541 -12.91 13.13 0.89
C GLY A 541 -11.75 13.39 1.84
N PRO A 542 -10.61 13.91 1.36
CA PRO A 542 -9.43 14.29 2.17
C PRO A 542 -9.61 15.63 2.89
N ASP A 543 -8.82 15.93 3.92
CA ASP A 543 -8.73 17.28 4.48
C ASP A 543 -8.06 18.22 3.47
N ILE A 544 -8.68 19.33 3.15
CA ILE A 544 -8.12 20.37 2.27
C ILE A 544 -7.95 21.66 3.05
N HIS A 545 -6.76 22.22 2.96
CA HIS A 545 -6.44 23.52 3.45
C HIS A 545 -6.13 24.42 2.27
N ILE A 546 -6.87 25.52 2.15
CA ILE A 546 -6.66 26.54 1.13
C ILE A 546 -6.16 27.78 1.84
N GLY A 547 -5.02 28.29 1.43
CA GLY A 547 -4.44 29.45 2.05
C GLY A 547 -3.92 30.45 1.04
N ARG A 548 -4.03 31.72 1.39
CA ARG A 548 -3.40 32.82 0.65
C ARG A 548 -1.99 33.00 1.17
N LEU A 549 -1.05 33.15 0.24
CA LEU A 549 0.35 33.21 0.58
C LEU A 549 0.72 34.58 1.25
N PRO A 550 1.48 34.63 2.40
CA PRO A 550 1.62 35.79 3.28
C PRO A 550 2.35 37.00 2.74
N TRP A 551 2.95 36.93 1.60
CA TRP A 551 3.64 38.10 1.04
C TRP A 551 2.70 39.26 0.68
N TYR A 552 1.38 39.05 0.74
CA TYR A 552 0.39 40.10 0.45
C TYR A 552 0.03 41.01 1.61
N GLY A 553 0.55 40.79 2.81
CA GLY A 553 0.31 41.69 3.95
C GLY A 553 1.58 41.91 4.78
N GLN A 554 2.02 43.13 4.90
CA GLN A 554 3.33 43.48 5.48
C GLN A 554 3.57 43.01 6.93
N GLU A 555 2.54 42.73 7.72
CA GLU A 555 2.71 42.34 9.14
C GLU A 555 2.89 40.80 9.37
N LYS A 556 2.37 39.97 8.47
CA LYS A 556 2.48 38.49 8.60
C LYS A 556 3.73 37.90 7.94
N THR A 557 4.44 38.72 7.17
CA THR A 557 5.67 38.36 6.46
C THR A 557 6.82 37.94 7.37
N ALA A 558 6.92 38.52 8.56
CA ALA A 558 8.05 38.26 9.47
C ALA A 558 8.06 36.80 9.99
N THR A 559 6.92 36.27 10.38
CA THR A 559 6.83 34.90 10.96
C THR A 559 7.03 33.82 9.90
N ALA A 560 6.45 33.99 8.71
CA ALA A 560 6.63 33.04 7.62
C ALA A 560 8.07 33.08 7.07
N ARG A 561 8.64 34.29 6.88
CA ARG A 561 10.07 34.46 6.52
C ARG A 561 10.98 33.78 7.54
N SER A 562 10.70 33.96 8.81
CA SER A 562 11.43 33.32 9.90
C SER A 562 11.40 31.80 9.83
N PHE A 563 10.23 31.23 9.56
CA PHE A 563 10.07 29.77 9.40
C PHE A 563 10.83 29.25 8.17
N PHE A 564 10.68 29.90 7.00
CA PHE A 564 11.36 29.48 5.78
C PHE A 564 12.87 29.67 5.88
N SER A 565 13.31 30.76 6.49
CA SER A 565 14.72 30.98 6.77
C SER A 565 15.28 29.90 7.68
N ALA A 566 14.58 29.54 8.76
CA ALA A 566 14.96 28.48 9.66
C ALA A 566 15.02 27.12 8.92
N TYR A 567 14.01 26.79 8.14
CA TYR A 567 13.97 25.52 7.41
C TYR A 567 15.06 25.43 6.33
N SER A 568 15.33 26.51 5.59
CA SER A 568 16.43 26.54 4.64
C SER A 568 17.80 26.34 5.30
N LEU A 569 17.98 26.88 6.50
CA LEU A 569 19.19 26.67 7.30
C LEU A 569 19.33 25.19 7.75
N LEU A 570 18.24 24.57 8.18
CA LEU A 570 18.24 23.13 8.49
C LEU A 570 18.63 22.28 7.27
N LEU A 571 18.04 22.57 6.10
CA LEU A 571 18.38 21.86 4.86
C LEU A 571 19.84 22.11 4.42
N ALA A 572 20.32 23.35 4.56
CA ALA A 572 21.71 23.68 4.28
C ALA A 572 22.67 22.89 5.19
N GLY A 573 22.33 22.77 6.48
CA GLY A 573 23.07 21.95 7.44
C GLY A 573 23.05 20.47 7.04
N ASN A 574 21.90 19.90 6.73
CA ASN A 574 21.77 18.52 6.30
C ASN A 574 22.54 18.23 4.99
N LYS A 575 22.53 19.17 4.04
CA LYS A 575 23.29 19.09 2.82
C LYS A 575 24.80 19.13 3.10
N ALA A 576 25.24 20.06 3.95
CA ALA A 576 26.62 20.18 4.35
C ALA A 576 27.14 18.92 5.06
N VAL A 577 26.35 18.28 5.89
CA VAL A 577 26.67 16.96 6.50
C VAL A 577 26.88 15.89 5.41
N LYS A 578 25.98 15.79 4.43
CA LYS A 578 26.11 14.81 3.32
C LYS A 578 27.35 15.05 2.45
N GLU A 579 27.76 16.30 2.34
CA GLU A 579 28.94 16.71 1.57
C GLU A 579 30.21 16.82 2.44
N GLU A 580 30.15 16.34 3.69
CA GLU A 580 31.25 16.36 4.67
C GLU A 580 31.82 17.75 4.95
N ARG A 581 31.02 18.78 4.74
CA ARG A 581 31.37 20.20 5.01
C ARG A 581 30.99 20.59 6.44
N TRP A 582 31.68 19.97 7.40
CA TRP A 582 31.32 19.96 8.82
C TRP A 582 31.18 21.34 9.47
N GLY A 583 32.09 22.26 9.19
CA GLY A 583 32.04 23.63 9.70
C GLY A 583 30.83 24.43 9.21
N GLU A 584 30.47 24.25 7.93
CA GLU A 584 29.27 24.86 7.37
C GLU A 584 28.00 24.27 7.96
N ALA A 585 27.98 22.94 8.21
CA ALA A 585 26.87 22.27 8.86
C ALA A 585 26.59 22.85 10.27
N VAL A 586 27.64 22.97 11.09
CA VAL A 586 27.51 23.54 12.45
C VAL A 586 27.04 24.99 12.39
N ALA A 587 27.56 25.80 11.46
CA ALA A 587 27.14 27.20 11.30
C ALA A 587 25.67 27.29 10.89
N ALA A 588 25.23 26.49 9.95
CA ALA A 588 23.85 26.44 9.49
C ALA A 588 22.88 25.99 10.58
N TYR A 589 23.21 24.95 11.34
CA TYR A 589 22.39 24.49 12.46
C TYR A 589 22.34 25.48 13.63
N LYS A 590 23.44 26.18 13.91
CA LYS A 590 23.46 27.25 14.89
C LYS A 590 22.54 28.39 14.45
N ALA A 591 22.65 28.85 13.20
CA ALA A 591 21.79 29.88 12.66
C ALA A 591 20.31 29.44 12.66
N PHE A 592 20.01 28.14 12.41
CA PHE A 592 18.66 27.59 12.52
C PHE A 592 18.10 27.74 13.94
N VAL A 593 18.87 27.42 14.96
CA VAL A 593 18.45 27.57 16.37
C VAL A 593 18.21 29.03 16.76
N ASP A 594 19.02 29.95 16.22
CA ASP A 594 18.94 31.38 16.51
C ASP A 594 17.80 32.09 15.75
N THR A 595 17.12 31.38 14.80
CA THR A 595 16.04 31.98 14.01
C THR A 595 14.69 31.82 14.73
N PRO A 596 13.93 32.90 14.99
CA PRO A 596 12.60 32.80 15.56
C PRO A 596 11.61 32.19 14.54
N TYR A 597 11.00 31.08 14.86
CA TYR A 597 9.98 30.40 14.04
C TYR A 597 8.80 29.91 14.88
N PRO A 598 7.61 29.75 14.28
CA PRO A 598 6.44 29.28 15.01
C PRO A 598 6.67 27.85 15.53
N LEU A 599 6.49 27.65 16.82
CA LEU A 599 6.57 26.35 17.44
C LEU A 599 5.29 25.57 17.18
N ASN A 600 5.38 24.55 16.36
CA ASN A 600 4.41 23.49 16.27
C ASN A 600 5.06 22.24 16.88
N GLU A 601 4.46 21.63 17.93
CA GLU A 601 5.14 20.60 18.72
C GLU A 601 5.64 19.43 17.89
N TYR A 602 4.84 18.93 16.94
CA TYR A 602 5.24 17.77 16.12
C TYR A 602 6.34 18.12 15.10
N PHE A 603 6.18 19.24 14.44
CA PHE A 603 7.13 19.72 13.44
C PHE A 603 8.46 20.06 14.08
N THR A 604 8.42 20.73 15.22
CA THR A 604 9.61 21.13 15.99
C THR A 604 10.41 19.94 16.48
N VAL A 605 9.77 18.91 17.03
CA VAL A 605 10.47 17.72 17.57
C VAL A 605 11.24 17.01 16.45
N LYS A 606 10.64 16.75 15.30
CA LYS A 606 11.30 16.07 14.17
C LYS A 606 12.51 16.86 13.67
N TYR A 607 12.36 18.16 13.43
CA TYR A 607 13.42 18.98 12.86
C TYR A 607 14.55 19.25 13.86
N LEU A 608 14.23 19.49 15.13
CA LEU A 608 15.24 19.60 16.17
C LEU A 608 15.99 18.29 16.39
N TYR A 609 15.31 17.16 16.29
CA TYR A 609 15.95 15.85 16.34
C TYR A 609 16.97 15.69 15.20
N GLN A 610 16.58 15.92 13.96
CA GLN A 610 17.47 15.86 12.79
C GLN A 610 18.65 16.82 12.92
N MET A 611 18.39 18.05 13.35
CA MET A 611 19.41 19.04 13.60
C MET A 611 20.42 18.58 14.66
N PHE A 612 19.96 18.03 15.77
CA PHE A 612 20.87 17.56 16.81
C PHE A 612 21.66 16.30 16.40
N ILE A 613 21.08 15.41 15.60
CA ILE A 613 21.82 14.30 14.99
C ILE A 613 22.94 14.84 14.09
N GLY A 614 22.63 15.70 13.15
CA GLY A 614 23.61 16.29 12.22
C GLY A 614 24.64 17.19 12.94
N THR A 615 24.22 17.94 13.97
CA THR A 615 25.14 18.73 14.80
C THR A 615 26.17 17.82 15.48
N GLY A 616 25.70 16.73 16.11
CA GLY A 616 26.59 15.76 16.76
C GLY A 616 27.57 15.13 15.79
N GLN A 617 27.13 14.71 14.61
CA GLN A 617 28.01 14.17 13.55
C GLN A 617 29.08 15.18 13.13
N SER A 618 28.67 16.44 12.93
CA SER A 618 29.60 17.49 12.48
C SER A 618 30.62 17.86 13.56
N LEU A 619 30.20 17.96 14.83
CA LEU A 619 31.07 18.26 15.94
C LEU A 619 32.07 17.12 16.20
N ALA A 620 31.61 15.87 16.13
CA ALA A 620 32.50 14.71 16.25
C ALA A 620 33.58 14.70 15.14
N ALA A 621 33.20 14.95 13.91
CA ALA A 621 34.13 15.04 12.78
C ALA A 621 35.14 16.21 12.90
N LEU A 622 34.76 17.30 13.59
CA LEU A 622 35.63 18.44 13.91
C LEU A 622 36.49 18.21 15.18
N GLY A 623 36.33 17.08 15.87
CA GLY A 623 37.06 16.74 17.08
C GLY A 623 36.45 17.27 18.40
N ASP A 624 35.30 17.90 18.35
CA ASP A 624 34.56 18.34 19.55
C ASP A 624 33.65 17.22 20.06
N SER A 625 34.25 16.27 20.76
CA SER A 625 33.54 15.11 21.30
C SER A 625 32.54 15.47 22.41
N GLU A 626 32.82 16.50 23.21
CA GLU A 626 31.89 16.95 24.27
C GLU A 626 30.66 17.61 23.67
N GLY A 627 30.84 18.46 22.67
CA GLY A 627 29.75 19.07 21.94
C GLY A 627 28.88 18.02 21.21
N ALA A 628 29.51 17.04 20.58
CA ALA A 628 28.84 15.94 19.90
C ALA A 628 27.98 15.11 20.86
N GLU A 629 28.56 14.71 22.02
CA GLU A 629 27.84 13.97 23.04
C GLU A 629 26.60 14.75 23.54
N LYS A 630 26.75 16.03 23.83
CA LYS A 630 25.63 16.89 24.26
C LYS A 630 24.53 16.96 23.20
N ALA A 631 24.91 17.07 21.93
CA ALA A 631 23.96 17.12 20.82
C ALA A 631 23.15 15.83 20.68
N TRP A 632 23.83 14.67 20.64
CA TRP A 632 23.15 13.38 20.53
C TRP A 632 22.32 13.02 21.76
N LEU A 633 22.75 13.36 22.97
CA LEU A 633 21.94 13.17 24.17
C LEU A 633 20.68 14.06 24.19
N ARG A 634 20.73 15.25 23.54
CA ARG A 634 19.52 16.06 23.32
C ARG A 634 18.59 15.39 22.32
N ALA A 635 19.12 14.85 21.21
CA ALA A 635 18.32 14.09 20.27
C ALA A 635 17.63 12.87 20.92
N ALA A 636 18.35 12.12 21.73
CA ALA A 636 17.81 10.96 22.47
C ALA A 636 16.65 11.31 23.41
N LYS A 637 16.65 12.54 23.98
CA LYS A 637 15.53 13.01 24.82
C LYS A 637 14.30 13.42 24.01
N MET A 638 14.45 13.67 22.72
CA MET A 638 13.35 14.11 21.85
C MET A 638 12.57 12.92 21.29
N ILE A 639 13.27 11.86 20.88
CA ILE A 639 12.67 10.64 20.36
C ILE A 639 13.22 9.46 21.16
N LEU A 640 12.50 9.08 22.21
CA LEU A 640 12.95 8.06 23.17
C LEU A 640 13.08 6.65 22.56
N SER A 641 12.41 6.39 21.45
CA SER A 641 12.42 5.10 20.75
C SER A 641 13.49 4.98 19.68
N SER A 642 14.30 6.01 19.45
CA SER A 642 15.35 5.97 18.40
C SER A 642 16.69 5.49 18.97
N ALA A 643 17.30 4.52 18.29
CA ALA A 643 18.64 4.02 18.59
C ALA A 643 19.76 4.91 18.04
N ASP A 644 19.50 5.72 17.00
CA ASP A 644 20.51 6.53 16.28
C ASP A 644 21.43 7.36 17.19
N PRO A 645 20.92 8.14 18.17
CA PRO A 645 21.78 8.94 19.02
C PRO A 645 22.78 8.08 19.82
N TYR A 646 22.31 6.95 20.33
CA TYR A 646 23.14 6.03 21.10
C TYR A 646 24.12 5.27 20.22
N PHE A 647 23.73 4.94 18.99
CA PHE A 647 24.62 4.35 18.00
C PHE A 647 25.81 5.29 17.69
N HIS A 648 25.52 6.57 17.42
CA HIS A 648 26.57 7.57 17.13
C HIS A 648 27.47 7.81 18.36
N LEU A 649 26.92 7.84 19.56
CA LEU A 649 27.71 7.91 20.78
C LEU A 649 28.62 6.69 20.95
N GLY A 650 28.09 5.49 20.73
CA GLY A 650 28.85 4.24 20.75
C GLY A 650 30.02 4.28 19.76
N LEU A 651 29.77 4.72 18.55
CA LEU A 651 30.80 4.83 17.49
C LEU A 651 31.90 5.84 17.88
N MET A 652 31.52 7.04 18.31
CA MET A 652 32.47 8.07 18.72
C MET A 652 33.38 7.59 19.86
N PHE A 653 32.82 6.97 20.89
CA PHE A 653 33.65 6.46 21.99
C PHE A 653 34.50 5.25 21.59
N ALA A 654 34.06 4.43 20.65
CA ALA A 654 34.89 3.36 20.08
C ALA A 654 36.12 3.92 19.35
N ASP A 655 35.94 4.99 18.56
CA ASP A 655 37.03 5.66 17.83
C ASP A 655 38.06 6.29 18.82
N HIS A 656 37.59 6.79 19.95
CA HIS A 656 38.46 7.30 21.04
C HIS A 656 39.00 6.18 21.93
N LYS A 657 38.73 4.91 21.65
CA LYS A 657 39.12 3.73 22.42
C LYS A 657 38.58 3.70 23.85
N ASP A 658 37.57 4.49 24.18
CA ASP A 658 36.81 4.38 25.41
C ASP A 658 35.73 3.31 25.23
N TYR A 659 36.18 2.08 25.21
CA TYR A 659 35.34 0.93 24.95
C TYR A 659 34.26 0.70 26.03
N ASN A 660 34.50 1.18 27.26
CA ASN A 660 33.50 1.06 28.32
C ASN A 660 32.26 1.91 28.03
N ARG A 661 32.45 3.20 27.74
CA ARG A 661 31.35 4.09 27.40
C ARG A 661 30.71 3.69 26.05
N SER A 662 31.54 3.26 25.11
CA SER A 662 31.06 2.76 23.83
C SER A 662 30.11 1.57 24.00
N ALA A 663 30.48 0.58 24.84
CA ALA A 663 29.62 -0.56 25.11
C ALA A 663 28.31 -0.16 25.80
N GLU A 664 28.35 0.77 26.75
CA GLU A 664 27.13 1.28 27.41
C GLU A 664 26.14 1.88 26.43
N TYR A 665 26.63 2.68 25.49
CA TYR A 665 25.78 3.31 24.50
C TYR A 665 25.27 2.32 23.41
N TYR A 666 26.12 1.40 22.95
CA TYR A 666 25.66 0.36 22.03
C TYR A 666 24.66 -0.61 22.66
N ILE A 667 24.77 -0.91 23.96
CA ILE A 667 23.76 -1.69 24.69
C ILE A 667 22.43 -0.97 24.66
N LYS A 668 22.40 0.34 24.97
CA LYS A 668 21.18 1.14 24.89
C LYS A 668 20.59 1.17 23.48
N ALA A 669 21.43 1.28 22.46
CA ALA A 669 20.99 1.21 21.07
C ALA A 669 20.39 -0.16 20.75
N ALA A 670 21.03 -1.26 21.17
CA ALA A 670 20.55 -2.62 20.97
C ALA A 670 19.27 -2.95 21.80
N GLU A 671 19.03 -2.28 22.90
CA GLU A 671 17.77 -2.40 23.66
C GLU A 671 16.61 -1.78 22.87
N LEU A 672 16.85 -0.69 22.14
CA LEU A 672 15.85 -0.01 21.31
C LEU A 672 15.63 -0.71 19.96
N GLU A 673 16.71 -1.15 19.33
CA GLU A 673 16.68 -1.86 18.04
C GLU A 673 17.44 -3.19 18.15
N PRO A 674 16.81 -4.20 18.77
CA PRO A 674 17.50 -5.44 19.13
C PRO A 674 17.88 -6.33 17.95
N ASP A 675 17.33 -6.10 16.77
CA ASP A 675 17.58 -6.88 15.55
C ASP A 675 18.40 -6.10 14.50
N ASP A 676 18.90 -4.90 14.85
CA ASP A 676 19.81 -4.16 13.99
C ASP A 676 21.21 -4.81 13.98
N VAL A 677 21.56 -5.37 12.82
CA VAL A 677 22.81 -6.11 12.62
C VAL A 677 24.05 -5.22 12.77
N ILE A 678 23.96 -3.95 12.40
CA ILE A 678 25.06 -2.99 12.50
C ILE A 678 25.35 -2.65 13.96
N ILE A 679 24.31 -2.39 14.74
CA ILE A 679 24.42 -2.14 16.18
C ILE A 679 25.01 -3.37 16.88
N LEU A 680 24.47 -4.56 16.61
CA LEU A 680 24.95 -5.81 17.20
C LEU A 680 26.41 -6.10 16.81
N PHE A 681 26.79 -5.87 15.57
CA PHE A 681 28.18 -6.06 15.13
C PHE A 681 29.14 -5.12 15.87
N ASN A 682 28.83 -3.83 15.92
CA ASN A 682 29.68 -2.84 16.59
C ASN A 682 29.78 -3.10 18.09
N LEU A 683 28.66 -3.46 18.74
CA LEU A 683 28.66 -3.90 20.14
C LEU A 683 29.56 -5.11 20.35
N GLY A 684 29.46 -6.12 19.46
CA GLY A 684 30.30 -7.30 19.51
C GLY A 684 31.79 -6.99 19.36
N VAL A 685 32.15 -6.05 18.50
CA VAL A 685 33.54 -5.58 18.33
C VAL A 685 34.05 -4.93 19.61
N VAL A 686 33.28 -4.04 20.19
CA VAL A 686 33.66 -3.33 21.45
C VAL A 686 33.78 -4.30 22.65
N LEU A 687 32.85 -5.25 22.76
CA LEU A 687 32.90 -6.29 23.79
C LEU A 687 34.13 -7.20 23.64
N LEU A 688 34.55 -7.45 22.39
CA LEU A 688 35.77 -8.22 22.10
C LEU A 688 37.03 -7.49 22.60
N GLU A 689 37.08 -6.17 22.38
CA GLU A 689 38.22 -5.34 22.88
C GLU A 689 38.22 -5.23 24.40
N LEU A 690 37.07 -5.18 25.06
CA LEU A 690 36.92 -5.22 26.51
C LEU A 690 37.22 -6.59 27.14
N GLY A 691 37.37 -7.64 26.32
CA GLY A 691 37.54 -9.01 26.82
C GLY A 691 36.28 -9.64 27.43
N ARG A 692 35.08 -9.03 27.22
CA ARG A 692 33.78 -9.56 27.68
C ARG A 692 33.28 -10.64 26.69
N LEU A 693 34.07 -11.75 26.63
CA LEU A 693 34.01 -12.73 25.56
C LEU A 693 32.66 -13.45 25.45
N GLN A 694 32.05 -13.78 26.59
CA GLN A 694 30.75 -14.49 26.56
C GLN A 694 29.62 -13.61 25.96
N GLU A 695 29.57 -12.34 26.37
CA GLU A 695 28.61 -11.38 25.84
C GLU A 695 28.88 -11.06 24.37
N CYS A 696 30.16 -10.89 24.01
CA CYS A 696 30.58 -10.72 22.61
C CYS A 696 30.07 -11.87 21.71
N ILE A 697 30.28 -13.13 22.17
CA ILE A 697 29.83 -14.30 21.43
C ILE A 697 28.32 -14.28 21.24
N ALA A 698 27.55 -14.05 22.29
CA ALA A 698 26.08 -14.03 22.23
C ALA A 698 25.55 -12.98 21.25
N VAL A 699 26.15 -11.78 21.27
CA VAL A 699 25.72 -10.68 20.40
C VAL A 699 26.11 -10.95 18.93
N LEU A 700 27.33 -11.43 18.69
CA LEU A 700 27.78 -11.74 17.33
C LEU A 700 27.10 -12.99 16.75
N GLU A 701 26.73 -13.97 17.55
CA GLU A 701 25.89 -15.10 17.12
C GLU A 701 24.53 -14.61 16.63
N ARG A 702 23.89 -13.71 17.39
CA ARG A 702 22.64 -13.11 16.97
C ARG A 702 22.76 -12.34 15.66
N ALA A 703 23.81 -11.50 15.55
CA ALA A 703 24.09 -10.79 14.29
C ALA A 703 24.32 -11.75 13.11
N ALA A 704 25.07 -12.84 13.32
CA ALA A 704 25.35 -13.85 12.29
C ALA A 704 24.13 -14.72 11.92
N VAL A 705 23.10 -14.78 12.77
CA VAL A 705 21.81 -15.43 12.47
C VAL A 705 20.94 -14.50 11.65
N LEU A 706 20.86 -13.22 12.00
CA LEU A 706 20.07 -12.20 11.30
C LEU A 706 20.61 -11.92 9.89
N ALA A 707 21.93 -11.68 9.78
CA ALA A 707 22.63 -11.51 8.50
C ALA A 707 24.04 -12.09 8.56
N PRO A 708 24.28 -13.26 7.98
CA PRO A 708 25.61 -13.88 7.96
C PRO A 708 26.56 -13.07 7.10
N GLY A 709 27.45 -12.29 7.74
CA GLY A 709 28.52 -11.51 7.12
C GLY A 709 29.91 -12.10 7.39
N VAL A 710 30.85 -11.89 6.45
CA VAL A 710 32.23 -12.37 6.60
C VAL A 710 32.88 -11.76 7.84
N ASP A 711 32.76 -10.45 8.02
CA ASP A 711 33.37 -9.73 9.14
C ASP A 711 32.81 -10.19 10.49
N THR A 712 31.49 -10.37 10.57
CA THR A 712 30.82 -10.88 11.78
C THR A 712 31.34 -12.27 12.16
N LEU A 713 31.47 -13.17 11.18
CA LEU A 713 31.99 -14.53 11.39
C LEU A 713 33.48 -14.54 11.75
N LEU A 714 34.26 -13.62 11.22
CA LEU A 714 35.69 -13.48 11.58
C LEU A 714 35.85 -12.96 13.02
N LYS A 715 35.05 -11.96 13.42
CA LYS A 715 35.05 -11.47 14.83
C LYS A 715 34.59 -12.58 15.78
N LEU A 716 33.54 -13.32 15.39
CA LEU A 716 33.07 -14.49 16.15
C LEU A 716 34.13 -15.59 16.27
N THR A 717 34.90 -15.84 15.20
CA THR A 717 36.04 -16.74 15.22
C THR A 717 37.06 -16.34 16.29
N ILE A 718 37.43 -15.05 16.31
CA ILE A 718 38.37 -14.51 17.30
C ILE A 718 37.81 -14.61 18.72
N ALA A 719 36.55 -14.27 18.91
CA ALA A 719 35.88 -14.34 20.19
C ALA A 719 35.87 -15.77 20.77
N TYR A 720 35.45 -16.75 19.95
CA TYR A 720 35.50 -18.16 20.33
C TYR A 720 36.95 -18.65 20.62
N GLY A 721 37.92 -18.23 19.80
CA GLY A 721 39.34 -18.60 20.01
C GLY A 721 39.84 -18.07 21.35
N ARG A 722 39.60 -16.79 21.67
CA ARG A 722 40.00 -16.17 22.95
C ARG A 722 39.25 -16.79 24.13
N ASN A 723 38.03 -17.25 23.93
CA ASN A 723 37.23 -17.92 25.00
C ASN A 723 37.53 -19.43 25.12
N GLY A 724 38.51 -19.97 24.39
CA GLY A 724 38.90 -21.38 24.49
C GLY A 724 37.98 -22.35 23.70
N GLN A 725 36.98 -21.86 23.01
CA GLN A 725 36.00 -22.64 22.26
C GLN A 725 36.50 -22.97 20.84
N LEU A 726 37.58 -23.72 20.77
CA LEU A 726 38.31 -23.98 19.50
C LEU A 726 37.50 -24.65 18.39
N ALA A 727 36.51 -25.53 18.78
CA ALA A 727 35.66 -26.19 17.82
C ALA A 727 34.72 -25.18 17.13
N GLN A 728 34.09 -24.30 17.90
CA GLN A 728 33.22 -23.26 17.39
C GLN A 728 34.02 -22.22 16.58
N ALA A 729 35.23 -21.87 17.02
CA ALA A 729 36.12 -20.99 16.25
C ALA A 729 36.41 -21.55 14.85
N ARG A 730 36.74 -22.84 14.76
CA ARG A 730 36.97 -23.50 13.47
C ARG A 730 35.72 -23.51 12.59
N ALA A 731 34.54 -23.78 13.17
CA ALA A 731 33.28 -23.76 12.43
C ALA A 731 32.92 -22.38 11.91
N ALA A 732 33.04 -21.34 12.74
CA ALA A 732 32.80 -19.96 12.34
C ALA A 732 33.79 -19.52 11.24
N PHE A 733 35.05 -19.85 11.35
CA PHE A 733 36.06 -19.57 10.34
C PHE A 733 35.79 -20.28 9.00
N ALA A 734 35.37 -21.54 9.04
CA ALA A 734 35.01 -22.27 7.82
C ALA A 734 33.83 -21.60 7.10
N ARG A 735 32.82 -21.11 7.84
CA ARG A 735 31.70 -20.36 7.27
C ARG A 735 32.17 -19.02 6.69
N ALA A 736 33.01 -18.26 7.41
CA ALA A 736 33.55 -16.99 6.92
C ALA A 736 34.36 -17.20 5.61
N ARG A 737 35.19 -18.22 5.56
CA ARG A 737 35.96 -18.57 4.37
C ARG A 737 35.12 -19.01 3.19
N ALA A 738 33.99 -19.68 3.45
CA ALA A 738 33.08 -20.08 2.39
C ALA A 738 32.31 -18.87 1.80
N LEU A 739 31.98 -17.88 2.61
CA LEU A 739 31.29 -16.65 2.17
C LEU A 739 32.21 -15.65 1.47
N GLY A 740 33.49 -15.55 1.92
CA GLY A 740 34.43 -14.59 1.37
C GLY A 740 35.83 -15.12 1.32
N PRO A 741 36.17 -16.06 0.39
CA PRO A 741 37.50 -16.69 0.32
C PRO A 741 38.62 -15.70 -0.01
N GLN A 742 38.32 -14.59 -0.65
CA GLN A 742 39.27 -13.52 -1.03
C GLN A 742 39.40 -12.41 0.03
N HIS A 743 38.65 -12.50 1.15
CA HIS A 743 38.68 -11.47 2.18
C HIS A 743 40.06 -11.37 2.83
N PRO A 744 40.69 -10.18 2.97
CA PRO A 744 42.08 -10.03 3.42
C PRO A 744 42.37 -10.67 4.79
N GLN A 745 41.42 -10.57 5.72
CA GLN A 745 41.61 -11.11 7.07
C GLN A 745 41.48 -12.64 7.14
N VAL A 746 40.86 -13.30 6.15
CA VAL A 746 40.73 -14.76 6.12
C VAL A 746 42.12 -15.40 6.04
N ALA A 747 43.00 -14.88 5.20
CA ALA A 747 44.36 -15.39 5.09
C ALA A 747 45.21 -15.16 6.37
N ALA A 748 44.97 -14.03 7.05
CA ALA A 748 45.68 -13.71 8.29
C ALA A 748 45.25 -14.65 9.45
N ILE A 749 43.96 -14.85 9.61
CA ILE A 749 43.40 -15.73 10.66
C ILE A 749 43.76 -17.20 10.38
N ALA A 750 43.77 -17.64 9.10
CA ALA A 750 44.21 -18.98 8.73
C ALA A 750 45.66 -19.26 9.17
N ARG A 751 46.54 -18.30 9.00
CA ARG A 751 47.98 -18.42 9.44
C ARG A 751 48.05 -18.48 10.97
N ALA A 752 47.31 -17.62 11.69
CA ALA A 752 47.30 -17.63 13.15
C ALA A 752 46.76 -18.96 13.73
N MET A 753 45.73 -19.51 13.14
CA MET A 753 45.15 -20.82 13.53
C MET A 753 46.07 -22.00 13.20
N ALA A 754 46.93 -21.88 12.19
CA ALA A 754 47.92 -22.90 11.86
C ALA A 754 49.13 -22.90 12.81
N GLN A 755 49.48 -21.75 13.38
CA GLN A 755 50.56 -21.61 14.37
C GLN A 755 50.17 -22.08 15.77
N GLN A 756 48.90 -22.23 16.06
CA GLN A 756 48.39 -22.75 17.34
C GLN A 756 48.17 -24.28 17.34
N ARG A 757 48.56 -24.97 16.26
CA ARG A 757 48.65 -26.42 16.18
C ARG A 757 50.05 -26.87 16.57
#